data_33b0af663d8eb7d651ef0595f426f748
#
_entry.id   33b0af663d8eb7d651ef0595f426f748
#
_cell.length_a   1.000
_cell.length_b   1.000
_cell.length_c   1.000
_cell.angle_alpha   90.00
_cell.angle_beta   90.00
_cell.angle_gamma   90.00
#
_symmetry.space_group_name_H-M   'P 1'
#
loop_
_entity.id
_entity.type
_entity.pdbx_description
1 polymer ?
#
loop_
_entity_poly.entity_id
_entity_poly.type
_entity_poly.pdbx_seq_one_letter_code
_entity_poly.pdbx_strand_id
1 'polypeptide(L)'
;MIRRVALAVACLTAPLAAQDAVVRGRVVRSDDGTPVSAAEVRIRQTGPTTTTDTAGRFELRGAPTGPVELEARRLGFKPTIISLALAAGEARTIEVQLTATIITLDPITTTATREPRSLANVAAAVTVADTLAIQRGRTVGLDETLRMMPGVQAASRFGTEDVNIGIRGSSSRSRQAVRGVAVLLDGVPLTEPDGVGRLDLIELAAARQIEVVRGPISALYAGSASGVLNVISRSGFDSPGATLEAHAGSYGFEKYVATAGGALANGKGGGYLAGSYTQADNYRAHSEGNVARGLVRGDYRPAARTTISFDAQGSVLDTKLPGSLTQAQTDADPNAAQPAALFFDFGRADTRYRMGARLAQGLDATGEVEASGYFYYGGRTLDFPIPGQVVDLNFHRTQVGARIRAAEVGGAALDLAAGVDYDNVFGTDQRWTNSGGGDHGPRLDDGTDAAAGLGVYLQGEWEASRAVAFTLGLRYDAVTFNFTSAFPGKIPSQERILDQWSPKLTTSWRAGAQSLLYASIAHGFEVPAFGELSPGPGAPVNAQLQPKTLWNYELGARGSIGTKVLYDASVFYADVTGEFVPRTVGGLSVPENASSSRNIGLELAATVLATSWLDLSATYTYSDFRLLDFTSSVLLPDSTRQEVVYDGNLLPGVPQHRLTAEAVTRPLRALTLGLRFEWQSLVYVENGNQQEGVIYVPSTQPPGTTPVPFRSVPARALVQLNGQYQAGPVGIFATVENLFGTRYTANVVGNSDLGAYYEAGPGTWVSLGVRLSAWPKGF
;
A
#
# COMPACT_ATOMS: atom_id res chain seq x y z
N MET A 1 13.27 -0.46 36.95
CA MET A 1 14.54 -1.03 37.55
C MET A 1 15.24 -1.85 36.45
N ILE A 2 15.91 -1.19 35.51
CA ILE A 2 16.55 -1.83 34.35
C ILE A 2 18.06 -1.68 34.49
N ARG A 3 18.73 -2.82 34.59
CA ARG A 3 20.20 -2.94 34.76
C ARG A 3 20.87 -2.71 33.39
N ARG A 4 21.91 -1.87 33.44
CA ARG A 4 22.87 -1.59 32.38
C ARG A 4 23.50 -2.91 31.88
N VAL A 5 23.42 -3.17 30.58
CA VAL A 5 24.26 -4.19 29.93
C VAL A 5 25.46 -3.48 29.31
N ALA A 6 26.62 -3.74 29.84
CA ALA A 6 27.90 -3.27 29.30
C ALA A 6 28.26 -4.15 28.07
N LEU A 7 28.48 -3.53 26.93
CA LEU A 7 28.96 -4.18 25.71
C LEU A 7 30.50 -4.28 25.79
N ALA A 8 31.02 -5.47 25.96
CA ALA A 8 32.46 -5.75 25.86
C ALA A 8 32.83 -5.89 24.36
N VAL A 9 33.61 -4.94 23.87
CA VAL A 9 34.23 -5.02 22.53
C VAL A 9 35.48 -5.89 22.63
N ALA A 10 35.42 -7.10 22.08
CA ALA A 10 36.59 -7.95 21.89
C ALA A 10 37.33 -7.49 20.62
N CYS A 11 38.58 -7.02 20.81
CA CYS A 11 39.52 -6.80 19.72
C CYS A 11 39.85 -8.13 19.04
N LEU A 12 39.40 -8.35 17.82
CA LEU A 12 39.86 -9.42 16.94
C LEU A 12 40.94 -8.87 16.00
N THR A 13 42.07 -9.50 16.02
CA THR A 13 43.25 -9.29 15.18
C THR A 13 42.92 -9.24 13.71
N ALA A 14 43.38 -8.20 13.01
CA ALA A 14 43.18 -7.99 11.60
C ALA A 14 43.89 -9.08 10.75
N PRO A 15 43.21 -9.77 9.84
CA PRO A 15 43.88 -10.46 8.75
C PRO A 15 44.35 -9.43 7.71
N LEU A 16 45.49 -9.73 7.05
CA LEU A 16 46.03 -8.92 5.95
C LEU A 16 44.95 -8.57 4.95
N ALA A 17 44.72 -7.29 4.73
CA ALA A 17 43.77 -6.78 3.77
C ALA A 17 44.18 -7.23 2.35
N ALA A 18 43.38 -8.09 1.73
CA ALA A 18 43.42 -8.24 0.30
C ALA A 18 43.10 -6.87 -0.31
N GLN A 19 44.02 -6.32 -1.12
CA GLN A 19 43.82 -5.01 -1.74
C GLN A 19 42.68 -5.14 -2.76
N ASP A 20 41.56 -4.47 -2.50
CA ASP A 20 40.42 -4.39 -3.40
C ASP A 20 40.85 -3.75 -4.74
N ALA A 21 40.25 -4.19 -5.84
CA ALA A 21 40.48 -3.59 -7.14
C ALA A 21 39.71 -2.26 -7.29
N VAL A 22 40.20 -1.41 -8.19
CA VAL A 22 39.53 -0.15 -8.54
C VAL A 22 39.16 -0.20 -10.03
N VAL A 23 37.88 -0.05 -10.36
CA VAL A 23 37.40 0.08 -11.73
C VAL A 23 37.12 1.55 -12.01
N ARG A 24 37.83 2.11 -12.96
CA ARG A 24 37.60 3.47 -13.47
C ARG A 24 37.07 3.39 -14.89
N GLY A 25 36.38 4.40 -15.33
CA GLY A 25 35.93 4.39 -16.71
C GLY A 25 35.08 5.57 -17.10
N ARG A 26 34.55 5.44 -18.29
CA ARG A 26 33.60 6.40 -18.84
C ARG A 26 32.43 5.66 -19.45
N VAL A 27 31.24 6.17 -19.18
CA VAL A 27 30.01 5.71 -19.82
C VAL A 27 29.66 6.68 -20.92
N VAL A 28 29.48 6.16 -22.12
CA VAL A 28 29.19 6.95 -23.32
C VAL A 28 28.01 6.36 -24.07
N ARG A 29 27.37 7.15 -24.92
CA ARG A 29 26.34 6.67 -25.83
C ARG A 29 26.99 5.87 -26.96
N SER A 30 26.38 4.78 -27.37
CA SER A 30 26.90 3.92 -28.45
C SER A 30 26.73 4.51 -29.86
N ASP A 31 25.79 5.49 -30.02
CA ASP A 31 25.47 6.09 -31.33
C ASP A 31 26.32 7.30 -31.68
N ASP A 32 26.75 8.13 -30.73
CA ASP A 32 27.45 9.38 -30.97
C ASP A 32 28.64 9.61 -30.02
N GLY A 33 28.94 8.67 -29.09
CA GLY A 33 30.06 8.78 -28.16
C GLY A 33 29.88 9.88 -27.08
N THR A 34 28.72 10.52 -27.01
CA THR A 34 28.50 11.56 -26.00
C THR A 34 28.48 10.96 -24.59
N PRO A 35 29.01 11.71 -23.58
CA PRO A 35 29.04 11.20 -22.21
C PRO A 35 27.64 10.99 -21.64
N VAL A 36 27.45 9.87 -20.96
CA VAL A 36 26.22 9.60 -20.19
C VAL A 36 26.47 9.91 -18.72
N SER A 37 25.93 11.03 -18.27
CA SER A 37 26.02 11.45 -16.86
C SER A 37 24.95 10.77 -16.00
N ALA A 38 25.22 10.65 -14.66
CA ALA A 38 24.34 10.01 -13.70
C ALA A 38 23.91 8.59 -14.11
N ALA A 39 24.72 7.89 -14.90
CA ALA A 39 24.56 6.46 -15.10
C ALA A 39 25.04 5.74 -13.84
N GLU A 40 24.20 4.87 -13.30
CA GLU A 40 24.59 3.99 -12.22
C GLU A 40 25.49 2.90 -12.76
N VAL A 41 26.68 2.74 -12.15
CA VAL A 41 27.64 1.69 -12.46
C VAL A 41 27.84 0.86 -11.20
N ARG A 42 27.56 -0.43 -11.28
CA ARG A 42 27.67 -1.35 -10.14
C ARG A 42 28.30 -2.68 -10.53
N ILE A 43 28.97 -3.31 -9.59
CA ILE A 43 29.26 -4.74 -9.70
C ILE A 43 28.02 -5.52 -9.32
N ARG A 44 27.53 -6.37 -10.21
CA ARG A 44 26.37 -7.24 -9.95
C ARG A 44 26.73 -8.24 -8.83
N GLN A 45 25.73 -8.60 -8.07
CA GLN A 45 25.75 -9.62 -7.01
C GLN A 45 26.37 -9.20 -5.66
N THR A 46 27.42 -8.38 -5.57
CA THR A 46 28.09 -8.15 -4.28
C THR A 46 28.88 -6.84 -4.18
N GLY A 47 28.86 -6.01 -5.20
CA GLY A 47 29.88 -4.98 -5.32
C GLY A 47 29.42 -3.55 -5.06
N PRO A 48 30.41 -2.64 -4.97
CA PRO A 48 30.18 -1.22 -4.82
C PRO A 48 29.39 -0.65 -6.02
N THR A 49 28.61 0.39 -5.72
CA THR A 49 27.88 1.17 -6.72
C THR A 49 28.44 2.58 -6.76
N THR A 50 28.49 3.16 -7.95
CA THR A 50 28.85 4.56 -8.19
C THR A 50 27.97 5.15 -9.28
N THR A 51 28.01 6.47 -9.45
CA THR A 51 27.35 7.14 -10.57
C THR A 51 28.36 7.93 -11.39
N THR A 52 28.09 8.07 -12.69
CA THR A 52 28.94 8.87 -13.58
C THR A 52 28.76 10.37 -13.35
N ASP A 53 29.84 11.14 -13.53
CA ASP A 53 29.84 12.61 -13.53
C ASP A 53 29.28 13.18 -14.85
N THR A 54 29.27 14.51 -14.97
CA THR A 54 28.80 15.22 -16.18
C THR A 54 29.60 14.89 -17.43
N ALA A 55 30.86 14.41 -17.30
CA ALA A 55 31.71 13.94 -18.39
C ALA A 55 31.59 12.42 -18.59
N GLY A 56 30.62 11.76 -17.96
CA GLY A 56 30.39 10.31 -18.04
C GLY A 56 31.42 9.48 -17.28
N ARG A 57 32.29 10.07 -16.46
CA ARG A 57 33.38 9.35 -15.78
C ARG A 57 32.88 8.76 -14.46
N PHE A 58 33.39 7.57 -14.14
CA PHE A 58 33.13 6.91 -12.86
C PHE A 58 34.42 6.32 -12.25
N GLU A 59 34.41 6.17 -10.95
CA GLU A 59 35.40 5.41 -10.20
C GLU A 59 34.68 4.52 -9.19
N LEU A 60 34.87 3.22 -9.30
CA LEU A 60 34.30 2.19 -8.44
C LEU A 60 35.43 1.59 -7.62
N ARG A 61 35.52 1.95 -6.34
CA ARG A 61 36.50 1.44 -5.38
C ARG A 61 35.91 0.27 -4.60
N GLY A 62 36.75 -0.64 -4.16
CA GLY A 62 36.31 -1.80 -3.41
C GLY A 62 35.72 -2.89 -4.29
N ALA A 63 36.09 -2.95 -5.57
CA ALA A 63 35.65 -4.02 -6.45
C ALA A 63 36.29 -5.35 -6.02
N PRO A 64 35.50 -6.44 -5.88
CA PRO A 64 36.02 -7.75 -5.52
C PRO A 64 36.97 -8.28 -6.59
N THR A 65 37.97 -9.04 -6.16
CA THR A 65 38.90 -9.71 -7.08
C THR A 65 38.30 -10.98 -7.65
N GLY A 66 38.70 -11.35 -8.86
CA GLY A 66 38.17 -12.51 -9.60
C GLY A 66 37.23 -12.11 -10.73
N PRO A 67 36.40 -13.05 -11.23
CA PRO A 67 35.42 -12.76 -12.27
C PRO A 67 34.24 -11.97 -11.65
N VAL A 68 33.96 -10.79 -12.22
CA VAL A 68 32.87 -9.91 -11.81
C VAL A 68 32.07 -9.44 -13.02
N GLU A 69 30.79 -9.18 -12.83
CA GLU A 69 29.95 -8.54 -13.81
C GLU A 69 29.70 -7.07 -13.41
N LEU A 70 30.18 -6.16 -14.22
CA LEU A 70 29.90 -4.73 -14.08
C LEU A 70 28.68 -4.40 -14.91
N GLU A 71 27.66 -3.85 -14.27
CA GLU A 71 26.45 -3.35 -14.91
C GLU A 71 26.45 -1.82 -14.90
N ALA A 72 26.24 -1.24 -16.06
CA ALA A 72 25.95 0.18 -16.20
C ALA A 72 24.51 0.36 -16.66
N ARG A 73 23.77 1.22 -15.98
CA ARG A 73 22.37 1.50 -16.31
C ARG A 73 22.07 2.98 -16.15
N ARG A 74 21.22 3.48 -16.99
CA ARG A 74 20.68 4.84 -16.94
C ARG A 74 19.29 4.82 -17.56
N LEU A 75 18.36 5.56 -16.96
CA LEU A 75 17.04 5.72 -17.55
C LEU A 75 17.17 6.34 -18.96
N GLY A 76 16.53 5.73 -19.96
CA GLY A 76 16.70 6.08 -21.37
C GLY A 76 17.77 5.32 -22.11
N PHE A 77 18.43 4.34 -21.48
CA PHE A 77 19.45 3.50 -22.08
C PHE A 77 19.23 2.02 -21.74
N LYS A 78 19.58 1.13 -22.66
CA LYS A 78 19.61 -0.30 -22.40
C LYS A 78 20.73 -0.60 -21.41
N PRO A 79 20.45 -1.30 -20.27
CA PRO A 79 21.51 -1.72 -19.36
C PRO A 79 22.57 -2.54 -20.07
N THR A 80 23.84 -2.24 -19.82
CA THR A 80 24.97 -2.97 -20.41
C THR A 80 25.71 -3.69 -19.29
N ILE A 81 25.98 -4.99 -19.51
CA ILE A 81 26.72 -5.84 -18.57
C ILE A 81 28.06 -6.19 -19.23
N ILE A 82 29.16 -5.99 -18.50
CA ILE A 82 30.51 -6.30 -18.93
C ILE A 82 31.13 -7.28 -17.93
N SER A 83 31.58 -8.44 -18.39
CA SER A 83 32.33 -9.39 -17.57
C SER A 83 33.78 -8.94 -17.48
N LEU A 84 34.31 -8.83 -16.28
CA LEU A 84 35.68 -8.45 -15.98
C LEU A 84 36.33 -9.50 -15.08
N ALA A 85 37.63 -9.73 -15.26
CA ALA A 85 38.45 -10.46 -14.30
C ALA A 85 39.39 -9.45 -13.66
N LEU A 86 39.30 -9.25 -12.34
CA LEU A 86 40.06 -8.26 -11.59
C LEU A 86 41.08 -8.93 -10.67
N ALA A 87 42.33 -8.48 -10.72
CA ALA A 87 43.38 -8.92 -9.79
C ALA A 87 43.40 -8.06 -8.53
N ALA A 88 44.00 -8.57 -7.45
CA ALA A 88 44.17 -7.83 -6.22
C ALA A 88 44.98 -6.55 -6.44
N GLY A 89 44.43 -5.40 -6.01
CA GLY A 89 45.05 -4.08 -6.16
C GLY A 89 45.09 -3.54 -7.62
N GLU A 90 44.44 -4.20 -8.56
CA GLU A 90 44.36 -3.75 -9.94
C GLU A 90 43.53 -2.47 -10.10
N ALA A 91 44.06 -1.52 -10.88
CA ALA A 91 43.31 -0.36 -11.35
C ALA A 91 42.92 -0.56 -12.83
N ARG A 92 41.68 -0.99 -13.07
CA ARG A 92 41.18 -1.26 -14.44
C ARG A 92 40.46 -0.05 -15.00
N THR A 93 40.82 0.36 -16.20
CA THR A 93 40.09 1.43 -16.93
C THR A 93 39.29 0.82 -18.05
N ILE A 94 38.00 1.17 -18.15
CA ILE A 94 37.08 0.66 -19.18
C ILE A 94 36.21 1.78 -19.74
N GLU A 95 35.75 1.61 -20.97
CA GLU A 95 34.65 2.38 -21.53
C GLU A 95 33.41 1.51 -21.62
N VAL A 96 32.28 2.02 -21.14
CA VAL A 96 31.01 1.35 -21.18
C VAL A 96 30.10 2.10 -22.17
N GLN A 97 29.68 1.41 -23.22
CA GLN A 97 28.75 1.99 -24.17
C GLN A 97 27.33 1.64 -23.82
N LEU A 98 26.52 2.65 -23.54
CA LEU A 98 25.06 2.51 -23.35
C LEU A 98 24.37 2.86 -24.67
N THR A 99 23.63 1.92 -25.19
CA THR A 99 22.75 2.15 -26.34
C THR A 99 21.56 2.95 -25.88
N ALA A 100 21.37 4.15 -26.43
CA ALA A 100 20.13 4.88 -26.22
C ALA A 100 19.00 3.97 -26.67
N THR A 101 18.18 3.61 -25.75
CA THR A 101 16.93 2.92 -26.04
C THR A 101 15.83 3.94 -25.83
N ILE A 102 14.82 3.83 -26.62
CA ILE A 102 13.51 4.32 -26.25
C ILE A 102 13.36 3.94 -24.79
N ILE A 103 13.00 4.89 -23.91
CA ILE A 103 12.85 4.59 -22.49
C ILE A 103 11.95 3.34 -22.42
N THR A 104 12.54 2.16 -22.49
CA THR A 104 11.95 1.02 -21.85
C THR A 104 12.10 1.41 -20.39
N LEU A 105 10.99 1.78 -19.76
CA LEU A 105 10.87 1.68 -18.33
C LEU A 105 11.67 0.44 -17.99
N ASP A 106 12.80 0.57 -17.28
CA ASP A 106 13.58 -0.54 -16.73
C ASP A 106 12.55 -1.61 -16.44
N PRO A 107 12.68 -2.89 -16.78
CA PRO A 107 11.56 -3.82 -16.70
C PRO A 107 11.10 -3.91 -15.25
N ILE A 108 10.45 -2.83 -14.78
CA ILE A 108 9.68 -2.81 -13.57
C ILE A 108 8.60 -3.80 -13.88
N THR A 109 8.85 -5.00 -13.43
CA THR A 109 7.94 -6.11 -13.63
C THR A 109 6.88 -5.95 -12.56
N THR A 110 5.64 -5.72 -12.97
CA THR A 110 4.52 -5.78 -12.03
C THR A 110 4.05 -7.21 -11.92
N THR A 111 3.76 -7.63 -10.71
CA THR A 111 3.16 -8.94 -10.40
C THR A 111 1.72 -8.80 -9.89
N ALA A 112 1.23 -7.57 -9.74
CA ALA A 112 -0.14 -7.28 -9.30
C ALA A 112 -1.23 -7.82 -10.25
N THR A 113 -0.84 -8.21 -11.47
CA THR A 113 -1.71 -8.91 -12.43
C THR A 113 -1.55 -10.43 -12.40
N ARG A 114 -0.99 -10.98 -11.32
CA ARG A 114 -0.61 -12.39 -11.14
C ARG A 114 0.46 -12.92 -12.10
N GLU A 115 0.99 -12.08 -12.97
CA GLU A 115 2.05 -12.42 -13.93
C GLU A 115 3.15 -11.36 -13.90
N PRO A 116 4.43 -11.76 -13.89
CA PRO A 116 5.53 -10.83 -14.05
C PRO A 116 5.50 -10.23 -15.45
N ARG A 117 5.13 -8.95 -15.56
CA ARG A 117 5.09 -8.22 -16.84
C ARG A 117 5.86 -6.93 -16.77
N SER A 118 6.55 -6.58 -17.84
CA SER A 118 7.07 -5.22 -17.98
C SER A 118 5.92 -4.22 -17.89
N LEU A 119 6.09 -3.19 -17.07
CA LEU A 119 5.10 -2.13 -16.89
C LEU A 119 4.66 -1.51 -18.23
N ALA A 120 5.58 -1.44 -19.20
CA ALA A 120 5.28 -0.93 -20.55
C ALA A 120 4.23 -1.76 -21.31
N ASN A 121 4.02 -3.03 -20.92
CA ASN A 121 3.10 -3.96 -21.59
C ASN A 121 1.82 -4.21 -20.79
N VAL A 122 1.61 -3.55 -19.64
CA VAL A 122 0.43 -3.74 -18.81
C VAL A 122 -0.70 -2.81 -19.26
N ALA A 123 -1.78 -3.39 -19.75
CA ALA A 123 -2.98 -2.69 -20.19
C ALA A 123 -3.93 -2.41 -19.01
N ALA A 124 -3.47 -1.62 -18.04
CA ALA A 124 -4.20 -1.16 -16.87
C ALA A 124 -3.52 0.09 -16.30
N ALA A 125 -4.24 0.89 -15.52
CA ALA A 125 -3.66 2.02 -14.77
C ALA A 125 -2.79 1.49 -13.61
N VAL A 126 -1.48 1.40 -13.80
CA VAL A 126 -0.53 0.86 -12.80
C VAL A 126 0.54 1.89 -12.47
N THR A 127 0.80 2.06 -11.19
CA THR A 127 1.93 2.87 -10.69
C THR A 127 2.80 2.00 -9.79
N VAL A 128 4.10 2.16 -9.91
CA VAL A 128 5.08 1.42 -9.13
C VAL A 128 6.03 2.38 -8.44
N ALA A 129 6.19 2.21 -7.12
CA ALA A 129 7.25 2.84 -6.36
C ALA A 129 8.36 1.82 -6.12
N ASP A 130 9.56 2.14 -6.55
CA ASP A 130 10.76 1.33 -6.33
C ASP A 130 11.37 1.58 -4.94
N THR A 131 12.43 0.86 -4.61
CA THR A 131 13.17 1.00 -3.37
C THR A 131 13.62 2.44 -3.08
N LEU A 132 14.06 3.19 -4.12
CA LEU A 132 14.52 4.56 -3.94
C LEU A 132 13.38 5.51 -3.62
N ALA A 133 12.22 5.33 -4.25
CA ALA A 133 11.01 6.09 -3.95
C ALA A 133 10.52 5.82 -2.52
N ILE A 134 10.53 4.55 -2.08
CA ILE A 134 10.16 4.16 -0.72
C ILE A 134 11.11 4.79 0.31
N GLN A 135 12.41 4.72 0.06
CA GLN A 135 13.45 5.20 1.00
C GLN A 135 13.58 6.73 1.08
N ARG A 136 12.92 7.49 0.22
CA ARG A 136 12.88 8.96 0.32
C ARG A 136 12.00 9.48 1.45
N GLY A 137 11.08 8.66 1.97
CA GLY A 137 10.27 8.95 3.15
C GLY A 137 10.93 8.47 4.45
N ARG A 138 10.22 8.63 5.55
CA ARG A 138 10.58 8.07 6.88
C ARG A 138 10.47 6.55 6.93
N THR A 139 9.89 5.94 5.90
CA THR A 139 9.57 4.50 5.81
C THR A 139 8.72 3.98 6.98
N VAL A 140 7.82 4.81 7.50
CA VAL A 140 6.93 4.48 8.61
C VAL A 140 5.58 4.00 8.10
N GLY A 141 4.85 4.84 7.39
CA GLY A 141 3.52 4.54 6.85
C GLY A 141 3.53 4.40 5.32
N LEU A 142 2.63 3.57 4.81
CA LEU A 142 2.39 3.44 3.36
C LEU A 142 1.92 4.76 2.72
N ASP A 143 1.26 5.63 3.49
CA ASP A 143 0.76 6.92 3.01
C ASP A 143 1.86 7.79 2.40
N GLU A 144 3.07 7.77 2.95
CA GLU A 144 4.20 8.55 2.46
C GLU A 144 4.55 8.24 1.00
N THR A 145 4.53 6.95 0.64
CA THR A 145 4.82 6.48 -0.72
C THR A 145 3.62 6.64 -1.64
N LEU A 146 2.42 6.35 -1.14
CA LEU A 146 1.19 6.34 -1.94
C LEU A 146 0.71 7.73 -2.35
N ARG A 147 1.12 8.80 -1.65
CA ARG A 147 0.75 10.20 -1.97
C ARG A 147 1.16 10.63 -3.38
N MET A 148 2.22 10.02 -3.95
CA MET A 148 2.67 10.27 -5.33
C MET A 148 1.91 9.46 -6.38
N MET A 149 0.92 8.67 -6.00
CA MET A 149 0.18 7.82 -6.93
C MET A 149 -1.16 8.47 -7.31
N PRO A 150 -1.43 8.70 -8.61
CA PRO A 150 -2.71 9.28 -9.02
C PRO A 150 -3.87 8.35 -8.63
N GLY A 151 -5.05 8.92 -8.33
CA GLY A 151 -6.23 8.16 -7.94
C GLY A 151 -6.17 7.50 -6.56
N VAL A 152 -5.06 7.62 -5.82
CA VAL A 152 -4.89 7.03 -4.49
C VAL A 152 -5.01 8.10 -3.42
N GLN A 153 -5.89 7.89 -2.45
CA GLN A 153 -5.98 8.65 -1.20
C GLN A 153 -5.31 7.82 -0.11
N ALA A 154 -4.34 8.39 0.57
CA ALA A 154 -3.70 7.77 1.71
C ALA A 154 -3.43 8.81 2.79
N ALA A 155 -3.94 8.58 3.98
CA ALA A 155 -3.80 9.48 5.12
C ALA A 155 -3.68 8.70 6.42
N SER A 156 -2.77 9.14 7.28
CA SER A 156 -2.73 8.68 8.67
C SER A 156 -3.88 9.34 9.44
N ARG A 157 -4.63 8.55 10.21
CA ARG A 157 -5.81 8.99 10.96
C ARG A 157 -5.46 9.41 12.38
N PHE A 158 -4.87 8.53 13.15
CA PHE A 158 -4.68 8.69 14.58
C PHE A 158 -3.22 8.63 15.01
N GLY A 159 -2.30 8.59 14.07
CA GLY A 159 -0.87 8.45 14.30
C GLY A 159 -0.20 7.73 13.15
N THR A 160 1.01 7.26 13.34
CA THR A 160 1.82 6.66 12.28
C THR A 160 1.28 5.30 11.79
N GLU A 161 0.51 4.59 12.61
CA GLU A 161 0.14 3.18 12.38
C GLU A 161 -1.30 2.96 11.91
N ASP A 162 -2.14 3.98 11.90
CA ASP A 162 -3.52 3.87 11.44
C ASP A 162 -3.72 4.61 10.11
N VAL A 163 -3.31 3.95 9.02
CA VAL A 163 -3.37 4.51 7.67
C VAL A 163 -4.65 4.11 6.96
N ASN A 164 -5.41 5.09 6.49
CA ASN A 164 -6.55 4.89 5.60
C ASN A 164 -6.07 4.94 4.15
N ILE A 165 -6.44 3.95 3.34
CA ILE A 165 -6.11 3.89 1.92
C ILE A 165 -7.40 3.69 1.11
N GLY A 166 -7.63 4.58 0.17
CA GLY A 166 -8.69 4.49 -0.82
C GLY A 166 -8.14 4.65 -2.24
N ILE A 167 -8.70 3.91 -3.18
CA ILE A 167 -8.43 4.05 -4.62
C ILE A 167 -9.74 4.44 -5.28
N ARG A 168 -9.75 5.55 -6.08
CA ARG A 168 -10.94 6.04 -6.79
C ARG A 168 -12.17 6.18 -5.90
N GLY A 169 -11.98 6.73 -4.68
CA GLY A 169 -13.05 7.01 -3.72
C GLY A 169 -13.48 5.83 -2.85
N SER A 170 -12.87 4.65 -2.96
CA SER A 170 -13.08 3.58 -1.98
C SER A 170 -12.63 4.02 -0.59
N SER A 171 -13.15 3.43 0.45
CA SER A 171 -12.90 3.78 1.87
C SER A 171 -13.36 5.19 2.30
N SER A 172 -13.80 6.08 1.39
CA SER A 172 -14.23 7.46 1.74
C SER A 172 -15.41 7.52 2.73
N ARG A 173 -16.25 6.50 2.72
CA ARG A 173 -17.43 6.36 3.62
C ARG A 173 -17.28 5.22 4.61
N SER A 174 -16.20 4.45 4.56
CA SER A 174 -15.99 3.29 5.41
C SER A 174 -15.34 3.70 6.74
N ARG A 175 -15.75 3.04 7.82
CA ARG A 175 -15.04 3.07 9.11
C ARG A 175 -13.78 2.20 9.11
N GLN A 176 -13.69 1.26 8.17
CA GLN A 176 -12.53 0.40 7.99
C GLN A 176 -11.43 1.15 7.23
N ALA A 177 -10.19 0.93 7.60
CA ALA A 177 -9.05 1.67 7.04
C ALA A 177 -8.82 1.39 5.54
N VAL A 178 -9.11 0.16 5.07
CA VAL A 178 -8.94 -0.24 3.66
C VAL A 178 -10.12 -1.08 3.21
N ARG A 179 -10.88 -0.56 2.23
CA ARG A 179 -12.05 -1.23 1.67
C ARG A 179 -12.04 -1.14 0.14
N GLY A 180 -12.55 -2.19 -0.54
CA GLY A 180 -12.59 -2.25 -2.00
C GLY A 180 -11.23 -2.34 -2.69
N VAL A 181 -10.15 -2.50 -1.91
CA VAL A 181 -8.78 -2.63 -2.38
C VAL A 181 -8.20 -3.95 -1.87
N ALA A 182 -7.76 -4.82 -2.77
CA ALA A 182 -7.01 -6.00 -2.37
C ALA A 182 -5.58 -5.60 -1.97
N VAL A 183 -5.23 -5.79 -0.72
CA VAL A 183 -3.86 -5.61 -0.20
C VAL A 183 -3.13 -6.94 -0.32
N LEU A 184 -2.01 -6.94 -0.99
CA LEU A 184 -1.20 -8.13 -1.23
C LEU A 184 0.21 -7.95 -0.67
N LEU A 185 0.82 -9.05 -0.28
CA LEU A 185 2.23 -9.16 0.02
C LEU A 185 2.82 -10.31 -0.78
N ASP A 186 3.76 -9.98 -1.68
CA ASP A 186 4.30 -10.92 -2.66
C ASP A 186 3.22 -11.64 -3.51
N GLY A 187 2.14 -10.92 -3.84
CA GLY A 187 1.01 -11.44 -4.61
C GLY A 187 -0.01 -12.28 -3.82
N VAL A 188 0.19 -12.45 -2.51
CA VAL A 188 -0.72 -13.19 -1.62
C VAL A 188 -1.59 -12.23 -0.82
N PRO A 189 -2.93 -12.38 -0.81
CA PRO A 189 -3.83 -11.44 -0.15
C PRO A 189 -3.62 -11.35 1.37
N LEU A 190 -3.39 -10.12 1.86
CA LEU A 190 -3.56 -9.74 3.26
C LEU A 190 -5.01 -9.32 3.54
N THR A 191 -5.75 -8.90 2.51
CA THR A 191 -7.20 -8.67 2.61
C THR A 191 -7.90 -9.96 3.02
N GLU A 192 -8.72 -9.88 4.05
CA GLU A 192 -9.47 -11.01 4.61
C GLU A 192 -10.71 -11.31 3.74
N PRO A 193 -11.34 -12.50 3.88
CA PRO A 193 -12.53 -12.85 3.09
C PRO A 193 -13.71 -11.90 3.26
N ASP A 194 -13.77 -11.14 4.37
CA ASP A 194 -14.74 -10.08 4.61
C ASP A 194 -14.42 -8.75 3.88
N GLY A 195 -13.42 -8.75 3.01
CA GLY A 195 -13.03 -7.60 2.19
C GLY A 195 -12.24 -6.52 2.92
N VAL A 196 -11.86 -6.70 4.18
CA VAL A 196 -11.07 -5.72 4.94
C VAL A 196 -9.57 -5.94 4.67
N GLY A 197 -8.92 -4.92 4.10
CA GLY A 197 -7.48 -4.92 3.88
C GLY A 197 -6.70 -4.71 5.19
N ARG A 198 -5.69 -5.56 5.44
CA ARG A 198 -4.82 -5.48 6.63
C ARG A 198 -3.43 -5.00 6.23
N LEU A 199 -2.91 -4.01 6.97
CA LEU A 199 -1.61 -3.39 6.72
C LEU A 199 -0.56 -3.75 7.78
N ASP A 200 -0.98 -4.37 8.88
CA ASP A 200 -0.17 -4.56 10.09
C ASP A 200 1.13 -5.33 9.86
N LEU A 201 1.14 -6.28 8.92
CA LEU A 201 2.31 -7.10 8.57
C LEU A 201 3.27 -6.45 7.56
N ILE A 202 2.96 -5.26 7.04
CA ILE A 202 3.79 -4.62 6.03
C ILE A 202 4.94 -3.86 6.70
N GLU A 203 6.17 -4.32 6.48
CA GLU A 203 7.40 -3.64 6.87
C GLU A 203 8.05 -2.97 5.65
N LEU A 204 8.03 -1.64 5.60
CA LEU A 204 8.52 -0.88 4.46
C LEU A 204 10.03 -0.98 4.25
N ALA A 205 10.80 -1.21 5.31
CA ALA A 205 12.25 -1.43 5.21
C ALA A 205 12.56 -2.75 4.48
N ALA A 206 11.64 -3.73 4.54
CA ALA A 206 11.73 -4.98 3.80
C ALA A 206 11.13 -4.90 2.39
N ALA A 207 10.46 -3.80 2.04
CA ALA A 207 9.86 -3.64 0.73
C ALA A 207 10.91 -3.33 -0.34
N ARG A 208 10.87 -4.08 -1.44
CA ARG A 208 11.62 -3.80 -2.66
C ARG A 208 10.85 -2.86 -3.57
N GLN A 209 9.53 -3.03 -3.61
CA GLN A 209 8.65 -2.37 -4.57
C GLN A 209 7.23 -2.34 -4.03
N ILE A 210 6.51 -1.26 -4.31
CA ILE A 210 5.07 -1.14 -4.04
C ILE A 210 4.37 -0.88 -5.38
N GLU A 211 3.40 -1.72 -5.70
CA GLU A 211 2.62 -1.68 -6.93
C GLU A 211 1.18 -1.32 -6.61
N VAL A 212 0.62 -0.35 -7.32
CA VAL A 212 -0.81 -0.03 -7.25
C VAL A 212 -1.43 -0.17 -8.63
N VAL A 213 -2.41 -1.05 -8.74
CA VAL A 213 -3.25 -1.17 -9.92
C VAL A 213 -4.61 -0.56 -9.57
N ARG A 214 -5.03 0.42 -10.36
CA ARG A 214 -6.29 1.14 -10.15
C ARG A 214 -7.40 0.59 -11.05
N GLY A 215 -8.62 0.63 -10.54
CA GLY A 215 -9.79 0.03 -11.18
C GLY A 215 -9.97 -1.45 -10.87
N PRO A 216 -11.11 -2.03 -11.24
CA PRO A 216 -11.47 -3.39 -10.86
C PRO A 216 -10.49 -4.44 -11.41
N ILE A 217 -9.97 -5.26 -10.51
CA ILE A 217 -9.17 -6.45 -10.82
C ILE A 217 -9.82 -7.69 -10.18
N SER A 218 -11.10 -7.63 -9.88
CA SER A 218 -11.85 -8.74 -9.29
C SER A 218 -11.82 -10.00 -10.12
N ALA A 219 -11.55 -9.92 -11.43
CA ALA A 219 -11.28 -11.08 -12.28
C ALA A 219 -10.03 -11.89 -11.85
N LEU A 220 -9.14 -11.33 -11.01
CA LEU A 220 -7.96 -12.01 -10.49
C LEU A 220 -7.96 -12.12 -8.97
N TYR A 221 -8.42 -11.10 -8.25
CA TYR A 221 -8.40 -11.04 -6.79
C TYR A 221 -9.79 -10.69 -6.25
N ALA A 222 -10.33 -11.52 -5.38
CA ALA A 222 -11.62 -11.29 -4.74
C ALA A 222 -11.69 -9.90 -4.07
N GLY A 223 -12.85 -9.26 -4.15
CA GLY A 223 -13.10 -8.01 -3.44
C GLY A 223 -12.28 -6.79 -3.88
N SER A 224 -11.56 -6.86 -5.01
CA SER A 224 -10.76 -5.75 -5.54
C SER A 224 -11.56 -4.85 -6.47
N ALA A 225 -12.67 -4.30 -5.97
CA ALA A 225 -13.57 -3.42 -6.73
C ALA A 225 -12.86 -2.17 -7.25
N SER A 226 -11.99 -1.58 -6.45
CA SER A 226 -11.33 -0.30 -6.76
C SER A 226 -9.87 -0.44 -7.14
N GLY A 227 -9.23 -1.57 -6.83
CA GLY A 227 -7.85 -1.83 -7.20
C GLY A 227 -7.11 -2.81 -6.32
N VAL A 228 -5.80 -2.87 -6.56
CA VAL A 228 -4.85 -3.72 -5.84
C VAL A 228 -3.67 -2.89 -5.37
N LEU A 229 -3.27 -3.08 -4.12
CA LEU A 229 -2.01 -2.62 -3.53
C LEU A 229 -1.16 -3.86 -3.27
N ASN A 230 -0.05 -4.03 -3.98
CA ASN A 230 0.86 -5.16 -3.81
C ASN A 230 2.22 -4.69 -3.34
N VAL A 231 2.66 -5.18 -2.19
CA VAL A 231 4.00 -4.93 -1.65
C VAL A 231 4.87 -6.14 -1.96
N ILE A 232 5.99 -5.91 -2.64
CA ILE A 232 6.96 -6.95 -2.97
C ILE A 232 8.11 -6.86 -1.98
N SER A 233 8.35 -7.93 -1.25
CA SER A 233 9.44 -8.00 -0.29
C SER A 233 10.80 -8.22 -0.98
N ARG A 234 11.87 -7.81 -0.29
CA ARG A 234 13.25 -8.11 -0.70
C ARG A 234 13.57 -9.59 -0.53
N SER A 235 14.51 -10.06 -1.32
CA SER A 235 15.03 -11.43 -1.27
C SER A 235 16.55 -11.43 -1.05
N GLY A 236 17.09 -12.59 -0.67
CA GLY A 236 18.55 -12.75 -0.56
C GLY A 236 19.27 -12.67 -1.90
N PHE A 237 18.56 -12.84 -3.02
CA PHE A 237 19.14 -12.73 -4.34
C PHE A 237 19.29 -11.29 -4.84
N ASP A 238 18.41 -10.38 -4.42
CA ASP A 238 18.38 -9.00 -4.89
C ASP A 238 18.88 -7.98 -3.87
N SER A 239 19.05 -8.37 -2.61
CA SER A 239 19.42 -7.48 -1.51
C SER A 239 20.54 -8.07 -0.63
N PRO A 240 21.75 -8.27 -1.19
CA PRO A 240 22.87 -8.76 -0.41
C PRO A 240 23.40 -7.68 0.54
N GLY A 241 23.92 -8.11 1.71
CA GLY A 241 24.51 -7.22 2.71
C GLY A 241 23.63 -7.07 3.95
N ALA A 242 24.08 -6.21 4.85
CA ALA A 242 23.38 -5.89 6.09
C ALA A 242 23.27 -4.38 6.27
N THR A 243 22.17 -3.91 6.85
CA THR A 243 21.98 -2.51 7.22
C THR A 243 21.47 -2.39 8.64
N LEU A 244 21.91 -1.34 9.30
CA LEU A 244 21.36 -0.87 10.57
C LEU A 244 20.94 0.58 10.37
N GLU A 245 19.74 0.93 10.77
CA GLU A 245 19.21 2.29 10.68
C GLU A 245 18.67 2.74 12.03
N ALA A 246 18.87 4.01 12.34
CA ALA A 246 18.25 4.67 13.48
C ALA A 246 17.70 6.02 13.00
N HIS A 247 16.47 6.31 13.35
CA HIS A 247 15.78 7.57 13.05
C HIS A 247 15.24 8.16 14.34
N ALA A 248 15.25 9.48 14.45
CA ALA A 248 14.61 10.24 15.51
C ALA A 248 13.93 11.48 14.91
N GLY A 249 12.87 11.96 15.55
CA GLY A 249 12.13 13.09 15.00
C GLY A 249 11.16 13.76 15.97
N SER A 250 10.33 14.63 15.41
CA SER A 250 9.28 15.34 16.13
C SER A 250 8.32 14.36 16.80
N TYR A 251 7.69 14.78 17.88
CA TYR A 251 6.66 14.06 18.61
C TYR A 251 7.12 12.71 19.16
N GLY A 252 8.32 12.67 19.73
CA GLY A 252 8.88 11.46 20.34
C GLY A 252 9.14 10.32 19.33
N PHE A 253 9.17 10.63 18.03
CA PHE A 253 9.38 9.61 17.02
C PHE A 253 10.78 9.03 17.06
N GLU A 254 10.85 7.70 17.16
CA GLU A 254 12.07 6.91 17.04
C GLU A 254 11.78 5.66 16.20
N LYS A 255 12.70 5.31 15.30
CA LYS A 255 12.65 4.05 14.56
C LYS A 255 14.02 3.43 14.45
N TYR A 256 14.07 2.12 14.69
CA TYR A 256 15.26 1.30 14.53
C TYR A 256 14.99 0.19 13.54
N VAL A 257 15.89 -0.04 12.60
CA VAL A 257 15.76 -1.07 11.57
C VAL A 257 17.05 -1.86 11.47
N ALA A 258 16.93 -3.17 11.35
CA ALA A 258 18.02 -4.06 10.99
C ALA A 258 17.61 -4.95 9.83
N THR A 259 18.44 -5.04 8.79
CA THR A 259 18.23 -5.95 7.67
C THR A 259 19.49 -6.72 7.35
N ALA A 260 19.34 -7.95 6.87
CA ALA A 260 20.44 -8.75 6.35
C ALA A 260 19.95 -9.66 5.23
N GLY A 261 20.72 -9.80 4.17
CA GLY A 261 20.38 -10.67 3.06
C GLY A 261 21.61 -11.18 2.31
N GLY A 262 21.43 -12.26 1.56
CA GLY A 262 22.47 -12.81 0.72
C GLY A 262 22.07 -14.12 0.07
N ALA A 263 22.75 -14.42 -1.04
CA ALA A 263 22.64 -15.70 -1.71
C ALA A 263 23.67 -16.69 -1.14
N LEU A 264 23.35 -17.98 -1.19
CA LEU A 264 24.31 -19.04 -0.90
C LEU A 264 25.38 -19.10 -1.99
N ALA A 265 26.58 -19.55 -1.64
CA ALA A 265 27.73 -19.60 -2.54
C ALA A 265 27.47 -20.43 -3.81
N ASN A 266 26.56 -21.42 -3.74
CA ASN A 266 26.16 -22.23 -4.89
C ASN A 266 25.10 -21.55 -5.80
N GLY A 267 24.63 -20.34 -5.46
CA GLY A 267 23.61 -19.58 -6.20
C GLY A 267 22.21 -20.21 -6.17
N LYS A 268 22.01 -21.34 -5.48
CA LYS A 268 20.72 -22.06 -5.47
C LYS A 268 19.78 -21.56 -4.36
N GLY A 269 20.28 -20.92 -3.33
CA GLY A 269 19.49 -20.41 -2.23
C GLY A 269 19.80 -18.97 -1.92
N GLY A 270 18.84 -18.26 -1.33
CA GLY A 270 19.01 -16.90 -0.80
C GLY A 270 18.13 -16.71 0.42
N GLY A 271 18.60 -15.91 1.38
CA GLY A 271 17.86 -15.58 2.59
C GLY A 271 17.84 -14.08 2.82
N TYR A 272 16.75 -13.56 3.38
CA TYR A 272 16.59 -12.17 3.76
C TYR A 272 15.88 -12.07 5.12
N LEU A 273 16.40 -11.18 5.96
CA LEU A 273 15.86 -10.88 7.27
C LEU A 273 15.63 -9.37 7.36
N ALA A 274 14.53 -8.97 7.95
CA ALA A 274 14.28 -7.59 8.35
C ALA A 274 13.60 -7.56 9.71
N GLY A 275 13.97 -6.58 10.54
CA GLY A 275 13.30 -6.28 11.78
C GLY A 275 13.27 -4.79 12.03
N SER A 276 12.17 -4.29 12.58
CA SER A 276 12.04 -2.90 12.96
C SER A 276 11.33 -2.75 14.30
N TYR A 277 11.63 -1.65 14.97
CA TYR A 277 10.88 -1.13 16.10
C TYR A 277 10.65 0.35 15.89
N THR A 278 9.41 0.78 16.03
CA THR A 278 9.00 2.18 15.92
C THR A 278 8.23 2.57 17.17
N GLN A 279 8.51 3.74 17.73
CA GLN A 279 7.69 4.37 18.76
C GLN A 279 7.48 5.84 18.44
N ALA A 280 6.35 6.40 18.87
CA ALA A 280 6.05 7.81 18.76
C ALA A 280 5.00 8.22 19.79
N ASP A 281 5.12 9.44 20.34
CA ASP A 281 4.04 10.06 21.12
C ASP A 281 2.95 10.59 20.19
N ASN A 282 3.31 10.81 18.91
CA ASN A 282 2.48 11.43 17.87
C ASN A 282 2.05 12.86 18.22
N TYR A 283 1.29 13.51 17.33
CA TYR A 283 0.99 14.94 17.42
C TYR A 283 -0.31 15.28 18.18
N ARG A 284 -1.13 14.28 18.50
CA ARG A 284 -2.36 14.45 19.29
C ARG A 284 -2.18 13.87 20.67
N ALA A 285 -2.89 14.43 21.65
CA ALA A 285 -3.00 13.80 22.97
C ALA A 285 -3.60 12.40 22.85
N HIS A 286 -3.15 11.44 23.67
CA HIS A 286 -3.62 10.07 23.65
C HIS A 286 -3.50 9.38 22.28
N SER A 287 -2.33 9.50 21.67
CA SER A 287 -2.04 8.90 20.36
C SER A 287 -0.66 8.22 20.34
N GLU A 288 -0.03 8.08 21.50
CA GLU A 288 1.23 7.37 21.63
C GLU A 288 1.09 5.91 21.21
N GLY A 289 2.14 5.38 20.63
CA GLY A 289 2.14 3.99 20.20
C GLY A 289 3.52 3.47 19.87
N ASN A 290 3.60 2.15 19.85
CA ASN A 290 4.78 1.42 19.42
C ASN A 290 4.41 0.21 18.56
N VAL A 291 5.31 -0.16 17.68
CA VAL A 291 5.17 -1.35 16.85
C VAL A 291 6.53 -2.01 16.60
N ALA A 292 6.55 -3.32 16.78
CA ALA A 292 7.65 -4.16 16.36
C ALA A 292 7.23 -5.03 15.17
N ARG A 293 8.05 -5.07 14.09
CA ARG A 293 7.80 -5.92 12.92
C ARG A 293 9.02 -6.74 12.57
N GLY A 294 8.77 -7.92 12.02
CA GLY A 294 9.82 -8.80 11.56
C GLY A 294 9.41 -9.57 10.31
N LEU A 295 10.39 -9.84 9.45
CA LEU A 295 10.26 -10.68 8.26
C LEU A 295 11.48 -11.58 8.12
N VAL A 296 11.22 -12.84 7.83
CA VAL A 296 12.21 -13.84 7.40
C VAL A 296 11.74 -14.38 6.07
N ARG A 297 12.61 -14.36 5.05
CA ARG A 297 12.34 -14.93 3.74
C ARG A 297 13.49 -15.83 3.30
N GLY A 298 13.16 -16.98 2.74
CA GLY A 298 14.08 -17.91 2.10
C GLY A 298 13.58 -18.29 0.73
N ASP A 299 14.45 -18.25 -0.27
CA ASP A 299 14.15 -18.71 -1.63
C ASP A 299 15.16 -19.80 -2.00
N TYR A 300 14.69 -20.93 -2.54
CA TYR A 300 15.52 -22.06 -2.95
C TYR A 300 15.18 -22.51 -4.36
N ARG A 301 16.21 -22.68 -5.19
CA ARG A 301 16.12 -23.09 -6.60
C ARG A 301 16.86 -24.41 -6.80
N PRO A 302 16.24 -25.55 -6.44
CA PRO A 302 16.88 -26.86 -6.59
C PRO A 302 17.20 -27.21 -8.03
N ALA A 303 16.36 -26.77 -8.97
CA ALA A 303 16.51 -26.95 -10.41
C ALA A 303 16.23 -25.65 -11.15
N ALA A 304 16.59 -25.59 -12.43
CA ALA A 304 16.48 -24.37 -13.25
C ALA A 304 15.04 -23.84 -13.39
N ARG A 305 14.03 -24.71 -13.23
CA ARG A 305 12.61 -24.37 -13.38
C ARG A 305 11.82 -24.53 -12.10
N THR A 306 12.47 -24.76 -10.96
CA THR A 306 11.81 -24.95 -9.68
C THR A 306 12.24 -23.86 -8.71
N THR A 307 11.29 -23.14 -8.16
CA THR A 307 11.52 -22.16 -7.09
C THR A 307 10.62 -22.50 -5.91
N ILE A 308 11.21 -22.64 -4.74
CA ILE A 308 10.51 -22.79 -3.47
C ILE A 308 10.80 -21.55 -2.66
N SER A 309 9.78 -20.81 -2.26
CA SER A 309 9.89 -19.64 -1.39
C SER A 309 9.18 -19.93 -0.08
N PHE A 310 9.80 -19.52 1.01
CA PHE A 310 9.23 -19.55 2.35
C PHE A 310 9.30 -18.15 2.94
N ASP A 311 8.26 -17.72 3.62
CA ASP A 311 8.32 -16.49 4.43
C ASP A 311 7.60 -16.67 5.78
N ALA A 312 8.11 -15.97 6.78
CA ALA A 312 7.49 -15.80 8.07
C ALA A 312 7.56 -14.34 8.50
N GLN A 313 6.46 -13.82 9.03
CA GLN A 313 6.32 -12.44 9.41
C GLN A 313 5.60 -12.32 10.74
N GLY A 314 5.92 -11.25 11.48
CA GLY A 314 5.24 -10.92 12.71
C GLY A 314 5.13 -9.42 12.92
N SER A 315 4.08 -9.00 13.61
CA SER A 315 3.85 -7.63 14.06
C SER A 315 3.22 -7.66 15.45
N VAL A 316 3.74 -6.84 16.32
CA VAL A 316 3.16 -6.55 17.64
C VAL A 316 3.02 -5.04 17.74
N LEU A 317 1.79 -4.58 17.88
CA LEU A 317 1.40 -3.17 17.92
C LEU A 317 0.67 -2.90 19.24
N ASP A 318 0.99 -1.78 19.86
CA ASP A 318 0.22 -1.19 20.94
C ASP A 318 0.13 0.32 20.68
N THR A 319 -1.09 0.86 20.61
CA THR A 319 -1.32 2.28 20.31
C THR A 319 -2.58 2.80 20.96
N LYS A 320 -2.48 4.00 21.51
CA LYS A 320 -3.64 4.78 21.94
C LYS A 320 -4.27 5.47 20.73
N LEU A 321 -5.56 5.69 20.80
CA LEU A 321 -6.36 6.27 19.72
C LEU A 321 -7.11 7.51 20.26
N PRO A 322 -6.78 8.71 19.78
CA PRO A 322 -7.35 9.95 20.33
C PRO A 322 -8.84 10.17 19.99
N GLY A 323 -9.40 9.32 19.13
CA GLY A 323 -10.74 9.54 18.58
C GLY A 323 -10.81 10.73 17.62
N SER A 324 -11.90 10.79 16.85
CA SER A 324 -12.16 11.92 15.94
C SER A 324 -12.88 13.04 16.70
N LEU A 325 -12.60 14.30 16.36
CA LEU A 325 -13.10 15.49 17.02
C LEU A 325 -14.32 16.08 16.29
N THR A 326 -15.25 16.67 17.00
CA THR A 326 -16.28 17.54 16.40
C THR A 326 -15.63 18.81 15.84
N GLN A 327 -16.36 19.59 15.02
CA GLN A 327 -15.86 20.85 14.51
C GLN A 327 -15.46 21.82 15.66
N ALA A 328 -16.30 21.95 16.68
CA ALA A 328 -16.02 22.84 17.81
C ALA A 328 -14.78 22.40 18.61
N GLN A 329 -14.58 21.10 18.81
CA GLN A 329 -13.37 20.59 19.45
C GLN A 329 -12.13 20.83 18.59
N THR A 330 -12.23 20.63 17.27
CA THR A 330 -11.12 20.88 16.31
C THR A 330 -10.74 22.35 16.26
N ASP A 331 -11.72 23.28 16.30
CA ASP A 331 -11.48 24.72 16.32
C ASP A 331 -10.81 25.17 17.63
N ALA A 332 -11.18 24.53 18.76
CA ALA A 332 -10.59 24.82 20.07
C ALA A 332 -9.14 24.31 20.19
N ASP A 333 -8.92 23.02 19.89
CA ASP A 333 -7.61 22.41 19.88
C ASP A 333 -7.60 21.17 18.95
N PRO A 334 -7.03 21.27 17.74
CA PRO A 334 -6.95 20.14 16.80
C PRO A 334 -6.07 18.98 17.29
N ASN A 335 -5.23 19.21 18.29
CA ASN A 335 -4.35 18.19 18.86
C ASN A 335 -4.94 17.49 20.08
N ALA A 336 -6.12 17.91 20.55
CA ALA A 336 -6.80 17.28 21.68
C ALA A 336 -7.23 15.84 21.35
N ALA A 337 -7.39 15.03 22.39
CA ALA A 337 -8.13 13.77 22.31
C ALA A 337 -9.62 13.99 22.58
N GLN A 338 -10.46 13.14 22.01
CA GLN A 338 -11.88 13.09 22.35
C GLN A 338 -12.05 12.74 23.86
N PRO A 339 -12.89 13.45 24.63
CA PRO A 339 -13.04 13.16 26.06
C PRO A 339 -13.40 11.71 26.37
N ALA A 340 -14.25 11.09 25.56
CA ALA A 340 -14.60 9.68 25.72
C ALA A 340 -13.40 8.75 25.46
N ALA A 341 -12.50 9.11 24.55
CA ALA A 341 -11.29 8.34 24.29
C ALA A 341 -10.36 8.33 25.52
N LEU A 342 -10.24 9.47 26.21
CA LEU A 342 -9.48 9.56 27.46
C LEU A 342 -10.13 8.75 28.60
N PHE A 343 -11.46 8.85 28.75
CA PHE A 343 -12.17 8.18 29.83
C PHE A 343 -12.15 6.65 29.70
N PHE A 344 -12.38 6.15 28.49
CA PHE A 344 -12.41 4.71 28.17
C PHE A 344 -11.04 4.13 27.80
N ASP A 345 -10.00 4.94 27.82
CA ASP A 345 -8.63 4.56 27.41
C ASP A 345 -8.58 3.98 26.00
N PHE A 346 -9.27 4.63 25.03
CA PHE A 346 -9.40 4.14 23.67
C PHE A 346 -8.05 3.79 23.06
N GLY A 347 -7.88 2.53 22.73
CA GLY A 347 -6.62 1.98 22.28
C GLY A 347 -6.79 0.70 21.49
N ARG A 348 -5.68 0.24 20.93
CA ARG A 348 -5.61 -0.99 20.16
C ARG A 348 -4.29 -1.71 20.40
N ALA A 349 -4.38 -2.96 20.84
CA ALA A 349 -3.26 -3.88 20.88
C ALA A 349 -3.47 -4.99 19.84
N ASP A 350 -2.56 -5.13 18.88
CA ASP A 350 -2.61 -6.14 17.84
C ASP A 350 -1.35 -7.02 17.87
N THR A 351 -1.56 -8.33 17.81
CA THR A 351 -0.49 -9.29 17.56
C THR A 351 -0.86 -10.10 16.32
N ARG A 352 0.05 -10.16 15.33
CA ARG A 352 -0.19 -10.88 14.08
C ARG A 352 1.05 -11.64 13.66
N TYR A 353 0.87 -12.89 13.29
CA TYR A 353 1.89 -13.74 12.69
C TYR A 353 1.37 -14.34 11.40
N ARG A 354 2.23 -14.46 10.42
CA ARG A 354 1.98 -15.13 9.16
C ARG A 354 3.19 -15.99 8.83
N MET A 355 2.95 -17.20 8.34
CA MET A 355 3.99 -18.03 7.74
C MET A 355 3.42 -18.80 6.55
N GLY A 356 4.25 -19.08 5.58
CA GLY A 356 3.81 -19.85 4.44
C GLY A 356 4.91 -20.18 3.46
N ALA A 357 4.50 -20.91 2.45
CA ALA A 357 5.39 -21.34 1.38
C ALA A 357 4.70 -21.27 0.02
N ARG A 358 5.51 -21.09 -1.01
CA ARG A 358 5.12 -21.11 -2.41
C ARG A 358 6.07 -22.03 -3.19
N LEU A 359 5.51 -22.85 -4.04
CA LEU A 359 6.22 -23.65 -5.03
C LEU A 359 5.84 -23.17 -6.42
N ALA A 360 6.81 -22.77 -7.23
CA ALA A 360 6.64 -22.49 -8.64
C ALA A 360 7.46 -23.53 -9.43
N GLN A 361 6.80 -24.24 -10.34
CA GLN A 361 7.38 -25.28 -11.15
C GLN A 361 7.08 -25.05 -12.63
N GLY A 362 8.12 -24.70 -13.40
CA GLY A 362 8.03 -24.71 -14.85
C GLY A 362 7.92 -26.15 -15.37
N LEU A 363 6.87 -26.42 -16.13
CA LEU A 363 6.63 -27.74 -16.76
C LEU A 363 7.49 -27.90 -17.99
N ASP A 364 7.53 -26.86 -18.83
CA ASP A 364 8.33 -26.77 -20.04
C ASP A 364 8.78 -25.31 -20.31
N ALA A 365 9.03 -24.94 -21.56
CA ALA A 365 9.39 -23.57 -21.90
C ALA A 365 8.22 -22.58 -21.77
N THR A 366 6.98 -23.07 -21.81
CA THR A 366 5.75 -22.27 -21.92
C THR A 366 4.78 -22.49 -20.77
N GLY A 367 4.92 -23.57 -20.00
CA GLY A 367 4.02 -23.96 -18.91
C GLY A 367 4.62 -23.78 -17.52
N GLU A 368 3.81 -23.32 -16.57
CA GLU A 368 4.16 -23.18 -15.16
C GLU A 368 2.97 -23.58 -14.27
N VAL A 369 3.26 -24.27 -13.18
CA VAL A 369 2.31 -24.50 -12.08
C VAL A 369 2.84 -23.83 -10.83
N GLU A 370 1.97 -23.15 -10.11
CA GLU A 370 2.28 -22.60 -8.80
C GLU A 370 1.28 -23.11 -7.76
N ALA A 371 1.79 -23.43 -6.58
CA ALA A 371 0.98 -23.74 -5.40
C ALA A 371 1.48 -22.91 -4.22
N SER A 372 0.57 -22.45 -3.38
CA SER A 372 0.90 -21.67 -2.19
C SER A 372 0.02 -22.08 -1.01
N GLY A 373 0.58 -21.99 0.19
CA GLY A 373 -0.14 -22.21 1.43
C GLY A 373 0.39 -21.31 2.54
N TYR A 374 -0.53 -20.64 3.23
CA TYR A 374 -0.23 -19.68 4.29
C TYR A 374 -1.13 -19.90 5.49
N PHE A 375 -0.54 -19.74 6.65
CA PHE A 375 -1.23 -19.76 7.92
C PHE A 375 -0.99 -18.44 8.66
N TYR A 376 -2.05 -17.92 9.27
CA TYR A 376 -2.02 -16.71 10.09
C TYR A 376 -2.56 -17.03 11.48
N TYR A 377 -1.99 -16.37 12.45
CA TYR A 377 -2.44 -16.40 13.84
C TYR A 377 -2.35 -15.01 14.42
N GLY A 378 -3.32 -14.60 15.23
CA GLY A 378 -3.25 -13.33 15.87
C GLY A 378 -4.35 -13.08 16.90
N GLY A 379 -4.20 -11.95 17.57
CA GLY A 379 -5.15 -11.41 18.52
C GLY A 379 -5.22 -9.89 18.40
N ARG A 380 -6.35 -9.35 18.83
CA ARG A 380 -6.59 -7.92 18.94
C ARG A 380 -7.39 -7.65 20.20
N THR A 381 -6.96 -6.69 20.99
CA THR A 381 -7.80 -6.00 21.96
C THR A 381 -8.08 -4.60 21.47
N LEU A 382 -9.33 -4.18 21.50
CA LEU A 382 -9.77 -2.87 21.07
C LEU A 382 -10.71 -2.27 22.12
N ASP A 383 -10.30 -1.15 22.69
CA ASP A 383 -11.08 -0.38 23.64
C ASP A 383 -11.91 0.65 22.90
N PHE A 384 -13.23 0.44 22.78
CA PHE A 384 -14.13 1.37 22.09
C PHE A 384 -14.66 2.44 23.03
N PRO A 385 -14.55 3.74 22.65
CA PRO A 385 -15.07 4.82 23.48
C PRO A 385 -16.60 4.96 23.42
N ILE A 386 -17.23 4.48 22.33
CA ILE A 386 -18.67 4.55 22.10
C ILE A 386 -19.13 3.25 21.42
N PRO A 387 -19.96 2.42 22.07
CA PRO A 387 -20.65 2.59 23.37
C PRO A 387 -19.84 2.14 24.61
N GLY A 388 -18.58 2.41 24.75
CA GLY A 388 -17.77 2.01 25.90
C GLY A 388 -17.67 0.48 26.04
N GLN A 389 -16.89 -0.13 25.15
CA GLN A 389 -16.70 -1.59 25.10
C GLN A 389 -15.21 -1.94 24.98
N VAL A 390 -14.85 -3.08 25.57
CA VAL A 390 -13.60 -3.79 25.27
C VAL A 390 -13.96 -4.98 24.39
N VAL A 391 -13.23 -5.15 23.28
CA VAL A 391 -13.43 -6.24 22.35
C VAL A 391 -12.12 -7.00 22.19
N ASP A 392 -12.13 -8.29 22.55
CA ASP A 392 -11.01 -9.20 22.35
C ASP A 392 -11.32 -10.16 21.19
N LEU A 393 -10.47 -10.12 20.19
CA LEU A 393 -10.52 -10.99 19.03
C LEU A 393 -9.30 -11.89 19.02
N ASN A 394 -9.50 -13.18 18.84
CA ASN A 394 -8.42 -14.09 18.46
C ASN A 394 -8.81 -14.78 17.16
N PHE A 395 -7.89 -14.89 16.24
CA PHE A 395 -8.20 -15.46 14.93
C PHE A 395 -7.10 -16.37 14.42
N HIS A 396 -7.53 -17.32 13.63
CA HIS A 396 -6.71 -18.17 12.78
C HIS A 396 -7.17 -17.97 11.35
N ARG A 397 -6.23 -17.92 10.41
CA ARG A 397 -6.55 -17.85 9.00
C ARG A 397 -5.68 -18.85 8.24
N THR A 398 -6.31 -19.59 7.33
CA THR A 398 -5.62 -20.50 6.43
C THR A 398 -5.93 -20.10 5.00
N GLN A 399 -4.91 -20.01 4.19
CA GLN A 399 -5.02 -19.60 2.80
C GLN A 399 -4.25 -20.56 1.93
N VAL A 400 -4.89 -21.10 0.90
CA VAL A 400 -4.26 -21.97 -0.10
C VAL A 400 -4.64 -21.51 -1.49
N GLY A 401 -3.69 -21.61 -2.42
CA GLY A 401 -3.91 -21.24 -3.80
C GLY A 401 -3.15 -22.17 -4.73
N ALA A 402 -3.73 -22.42 -5.88
CA ALA A 402 -3.07 -23.13 -6.97
C ALA A 402 -3.39 -22.44 -8.29
N ARG A 403 -2.40 -22.36 -9.15
CA ARG A 403 -2.58 -21.84 -10.52
C ARG A 403 -1.77 -22.62 -11.52
N ILE A 404 -2.25 -22.63 -12.74
CA ILE A 404 -1.54 -23.11 -13.92
C ILE A 404 -1.50 -22.00 -14.95
N ARG A 405 -0.40 -21.91 -15.64
CA ARG A 405 -0.20 -21.00 -16.77
C ARG A 405 0.37 -21.78 -17.94
N ALA A 406 -0.10 -21.44 -19.14
CA ALA A 406 0.46 -21.93 -20.38
C ALA A 406 0.54 -20.75 -21.37
N ALA A 407 1.72 -20.51 -21.91
CA ALA A 407 1.94 -19.54 -22.96
C ALA A 407 1.96 -20.24 -24.35
N GLU A 408 1.67 -19.49 -25.41
CA GLU A 408 1.67 -19.97 -26.79
C GLU A 408 0.84 -21.26 -27.01
N VAL A 409 -0.35 -21.32 -26.42
CA VAL A 409 -1.21 -22.50 -26.42
C VAL A 409 -1.59 -22.89 -27.84
N GLY A 410 -1.31 -24.14 -28.20
CA GLY A 410 -1.59 -24.69 -29.55
C GLY A 410 -0.77 -24.06 -30.67
N GLY A 411 0.34 -23.40 -30.37
CA GLY A 411 1.17 -22.67 -31.33
C GLY A 411 0.59 -21.32 -31.75
N ALA A 412 -0.51 -20.87 -31.11
CA ALA A 412 -1.04 -19.54 -31.24
C ALA A 412 -0.43 -18.59 -30.21
N ALA A 413 -0.38 -17.30 -30.51
CA ALA A 413 0.03 -16.26 -29.55
C ALA A 413 -1.07 -16.04 -28.49
N LEU A 414 -1.36 -17.09 -27.73
CA LEU A 414 -2.41 -17.16 -26.70
C LEU A 414 -1.82 -17.68 -25.40
N ASP A 415 -1.82 -16.82 -24.38
CA ASP A 415 -1.46 -17.18 -23.01
C ASP A 415 -2.72 -17.45 -22.21
N LEU A 416 -2.73 -18.53 -21.43
CA LEU A 416 -3.83 -18.91 -20.55
C LEU A 416 -3.33 -19.02 -19.12
N ALA A 417 -4.11 -18.51 -18.18
CA ALA A 417 -3.90 -18.70 -16.75
C ALA A 417 -5.23 -19.11 -16.08
N ALA A 418 -5.19 -20.14 -15.27
CA ALA A 418 -6.32 -20.57 -14.47
C ALA A 418 -5.88 -20.85 -13.04
N GLY A 419 -6.78 -20.65 -12.09
CA GLY A 419 -6.44 -20.93 -10.69
C GLY A 419 -7.63 -21.01 -9.78
N VAL A 420 -7.33 -21.48 -8.57
CA VAL A 420 -8.26 -21.57 -7.45
C VAL A 420 -7.61 -21.01 -6.20
N ASP A 421 -8.35 -20.22 -5.46
CA ASP A 421 -7.97 -19.66 -4.16
C ASP A 421 -9.00 -20.07 -3.12
N TYR A 422 -8.54 -20.56 -1.98
CA TYR A 422 -9.36 -20.79 -0.79
C TYR A 422 -8.76 -20.03 0.38
N ASP A 423 -9.60 -19.33 1.11
CA ASP A 423 -9.20 -18.48 2.22
C ASP A 423 -10.23 -18.61 3.34
N ASN A 424 -9.80 -18.98 4.53
CA ASN A 424 -10.69 -19.18 5.67
C ASN A 424 -10.14 -18.49 6.90
N VAL A 425 -10.89 -17.53 7.44
CA VAL A 425 -10.64 -16.91 8.74
C VAL A 425 -11.68 -17.40 9.74
N PHE A 426 -11.22 -17.71 10.93
CA PHE A 426 -12.01 -18.17 12.04
C PHE A 426 -11.46 -17.56 13.33
N GLY A 427 -12.33 -17.01 14.17
CA GLY A 427 -11.88 -16.39 15.41
C GLY A 427 -12.96 -16.25 16.48
N THR A 428 -12.52 -16.06 17.72
CA THR A 428 -13.40 -15.70 18.84
C THR A 428 -13.61 -14.19 18.86
N ASP A 429 -14.83 -13.76 19.14
CA ASP A 429 -15.23 -12.35 19.41
C ASP A 429 -15.85 -12.30 20.79
N GLN A 430 -15.12 -11.72 21.73
CA GLN A 430 -15.53 -11.58 23.11
C GLN A 430 -15.65 -10.10 23.45
N ARG A 431 -16.76 -9.69 24.04
CA ARG A 431 -17.07 -8.29 24.31
C ARG A 431 -17.51 -8.06 25.74
N TRP A 432 -17.00 -6.97 26.32
CA TRP A 432 -17.35 -6.53 27.68
C TRP A 432 -17.72 -5.05 27.66
N THR A 433 -18.44 -4.61 28.67
CA THR A 433 -18.55 -3.17 28.93
C THR A 433 -17.18 -2.65 29.34
N ASN A 434 -16.82 -1.45 28.86
CA ASN A 434 -15.68 -0.71 29.37
C ASN A 434 -16.18 0.20 30.51
N SER A 435 -15.67 -0.02 31.70
CA SER A 435 -16.07 0.75 32.90
C SER A 435 -15.24 2.03 33.09
N GLY A 436 -14.35 2.31 32.16
CA GLY A 436 -13.33 3.36 32.21
C GLY A 436 -11.93 2.75 32.29
N GLY A 437 -10.93 3.42 31.70
CA GLY A 437 -9.54 2.99 31.73
C GLY A 437 -9.21 1.70 30.98
N GLY A 438 -10.09 1.22 30.08
CA GLY A 438 -9.89 -0.05 29.36
C GLY A 438 -10.24 -1.31 30.16
N ASP A 439 -10.82 -1.16 31.33
CA ASP A 439 -11.15 -2.30 32.22
C ASP A 439 -12.36 -3.11 31.71
N HIS A 440 -12.22 -4.44 31.72
CA HIS A 440 -13.29 -5.37 31.41
C HIS A 440 -14.37 -5.34 32.51
N GLY A 441 -15.53 -4.80 32.17
CA GLY A 441 -16.72 -4.86 33.01
C GLY A 441 -17.54 -6.13 32.73
N PRO A 442 -18.86 -6.10 32.94
CA PRO A 442 -19.75 -7.21 32.60
C PRO A 442 -19.64 -7.63 31.13
N ARG A 443 -19.67 -8.94 30.89
CA ARG A 443 -19.60 -9.52 29.56
C ARG A 443 -20.87 -9.23 28.77
N LEU A 444 -20.71 -8.82 27.52
CA LEU A 444 -21.78 -8.47 26.57
C LEU A 444 -22.02 -9.54 25.52
N ASP A 445 -20.94 -10.22 25.11
CA ASP A 445 -20.97 -11.26 24.10
C ASP A 445 -19.82 -12.26 24.25
N ASP A 446 -20.05 -13.49 23.79
CA ASP A 446 -19.09 -14.58 23.67
C ASP A 446 -19.43 -15.39 22.43
N GLY A 447 -18.72 -15.12 21.37
CA GLY A 447 -19.06 -15.71 20.09
C GLY A 447 -17.86 -16.07 19.25
N THR A 448 -18.16 -16.56 18.07
CA THR A 448 -17.18 -16.87 17.04
C THR A 448 -17.67 -16.33 15.71
N ASP A 449 -16.78 -15.63 15.02
CA ASP A 449 -16.98 -15.16 13.67
C ASP A 449 -16.05 -15.93 12.73
N ALA A 450 -16.62 -16.41 11.62
CA ALA A 450 -15.86 -17.09 10.58
C ALA A 450 -16.28 -16.63 9.20
N ALA A 451 -15.32 -16.52 8.27
CA ALA A 451 -15.58 -16.31 6.86
C ALA A 451 -14.69 -17.22 6.01
N ALA A 452 -15.30 -17.90 5.05
CA ALA A 452 -14.59 -18.75 4.10
C ALA A 452 -14.88 -18.28 2.67
N GLY A 453 -13.84 -17.92 1.93
CA GLY A 453 -13.89 -17.50 0.54
C GLY A 453 -13.33 -18.59 -0.38
N LEU A 454 -14.05 -18.92 -1.43
CA LEU A 454 -13.60 -19.75 -2.53
C LEU A 454 -13.67 -18.93 -3.82
N GLY A 455 -12.56 -18.86 -4.57
CA GLY A 455 -12.50 -18.20 -5.85
C GLY A 455 -11.91 -19.09 -6.92
N VAL A 456 -12.53 -19.12 -8.10
CA VAL A 456 -12.03 -19.83 -9.28
C VAL A 456 -11.95 -18.84 -10.43
N TYR A 457 -10.83 -18.78 -11.14
CA TYR A 457 -10.64 -17.85 -12.24
C TYR A 457 -9.99 -18.47 -13.46
N LEU A 458 -10.29 -17.86 -14.60
CA LEU A 458 -9.66 -18.12 -15.90
C LEU A 458 -9.36 -16.78 -16.56
N GLN A 459 -8.16 -16.63 -17.09
CA GLN A 459 -7.77 -15.50 -17.92
C GLN A 459 -7.04 -15.96 -19.16
N GLY A 460 -7.39 -15.38 -20.31
CA GLY A 460 -6.71 -15.58 -21.57
C GLY A 460 -6.22 -14.26 -22.13
N GLU A 461 -5.02 -14.23 -22.70
CA GLU A 461 -4.50 -13.11 -23.47
C GLU A 461 -4.11 -13.60 -24.86
N TRP A 462 -4.69 -12.97 -25.85
CA TRP A 462 -4.46 -13.27 -27.25
C TRP A 462 -3.79 -12.09 -27.94
N GLU A 463 -2.56 -12.29 -28.42
CA GLU A 463 -1.86 -11.34 -29.28
C GLU A 463 -2.35 -11.52 -30.71
N ALA A 464 -3.41 -10.80 -31.10
CA ALA A 464 -3.98 -10.83 -32.45
C ALA A 464 -2.99 -10.33 -33.50
N SER A 465 -2.05 -9.48 -33.10
CA SER A 465 -0.93 -9.01 -33.90
C SER A 465 0.21 -8.51 -32.99
N ARG A 466 1.35 -8.15 -33.58
CA ARG A 466 2.44 -7.50 -32.83
C ARG A 466 2.04 -6.19 -32.15
N ALA A 467 0.94 -5.56 -32.59
CA ALA A 467 0.49 -4.29 -32.07
C ALA A 467 -0.76 -4.41 -31.20
N VAL A 468 -1.58 -5.44 -31.38
CA VAL A 468 -2.90 -5.55 -30.74
C VAL A 468 -3.01 -6.84 -29.96
N ALA A 469 -3.39 -6.72 -28.67
CA ALA A 469 -3.72 -7.85 -27.83
C ALA A 469 -5.08 -7.67 -27.14
N PHE A 470 -5.72 -8.78 -26.86
CA PHE A 470 -6.98 -8.86 -26.11
C PHE A 470 -6.77 -9.72 -24.88
N THR A 471 -7.26 -9.24 -23.72
CA THR A 471 -7.29 -10.01 -22.48
C THR A 471 -8.74 -10.21 -22.07
N LEU A 472 -9.14 -11.47 -21.89
CA LEU A 472 -10.44 -11.85 -21.33
C LEU A 472 -10.21 -12.56 -19.99
N GLY A 473 -10.87 -12.10 -18.96
CA GLY A 473 -10.84 -12.69 -17.62
C GLY A 473 -12.24 -12.96 -17.10
N LEU A 474 -12.39 -14.03 -16.35
CA LEU A 474 -13.62 -14.37 -15.64
C LEU A 474 -13.26 -15.03 -14.30
N ARG A 475 -13.89 -14.58 -13.23
CA ARG A 475 -13.78 -15.18 -11.91
C ARG A 475 -15.14 -15.33 -11.27
N TYR A 476 -15.30 -16.40 -10.53
CA TYR A 476 -16.40 -16.63 -9.61
C TYR A 476 -15.88 -16.71 -8.19
N ASP A 477 -16.51 -15.96 -7.29
CA ASP A 477 -16.21 -15.96 -5.87
C ASP A 477 -17.47 -16.28 -5.08
N ALA A 478 -17.31 -17.10 -4.02
CA ALA A 478 -18.34 -17.35 -3.02
C ALA A 478 -17.73 -17.17 -1.64
N VAL A 479 -18.37 -16.38 -0.79
CA VAL A 479 -17.95 -16.12 0.60
C VAL A 479 -19.06 -16.53 1.54
N THR A 480 -18.74 -17.46 2.44
CA THR A 480 -19.64 -17.92 3.50
C THR A 480 -19.25 -17.30 4.83
N PHE A 481 -20.16 -16.60 5.45
CA PHE A 481 -20.03 -16.05 6.80
C PHE A 481 -20.80 -16.91 7.79
N ASN A 482 -20.20 -17.20 8.94
CA ASN A 482 -20.81 -17.91 10.04
C ASN A 482 -20.62 -17.09 11.31
N PHE A 483 -21.70 -16.85 12.02
CA PHE A 483 -21.75 -16.15 13.29
C PHE A 483 -22.34 -17.08 14.34
N THR A 484 -21.64 -17.29 15.44
CA THR A 484 -22.16 -18.05 16.57
C THR A 484 -22.08 -17.21 17.84
N SER A 485 -23.01 -17.40 18.75
CA SER A 485 -22.95 -16.81 20.07
C SER A 485 -23.36 -17.85 21.11
N ALA A 486 -22.58 -17.98 22.16
CA ALA A 486 -22.90 -18.75 23.36
C ALA A 486 -23.57 -17.88 24.43
N PHE A 487 -23.76 -16.58 24.17
CA PHE A 487 -24.28 -15.64 25.17
C PHE A 487 -25.80 -15.77 25.30
N PRO A 488 -26.34 -15.81 26.53
CA PRO A 488 -27.78 -15.96 26.78
C PRO A 488 -28.62 -14.87 26.11
N GLY A 489 -29.70 -15.29 25.45
CA GLY A 489 -30.64 -14.37 24.79
C GLY A 489 -30.24 -13.93 23.38
N LYS A 490 -29.10 -14.42 22.85
CA LYS A 490 -28.67 -14.17 21.48
C LYS A 490 -29.01 -15.31 20.54
N ILE A 491 -29.00 -15.05 19.24
CA ILE A 491 -29.18 -16.07 18.22
C ILE A 491 -27.94 -16.98 18.20
N PRO A 492 -28.11 -18.31 18.47
CA PRO A 492 -26.96 -19.19 18.67
C PRO A 492 -26.09 -19.37 17.44
N SER A 493 -26.67 -19.36 16.24
CA SER A 493 -25.93 -19.53 14.98
C SER A 493 -26.67 -18.91 13.82
N GLN A 494 -25.93 -18.23 12.95
CA GLN A 494 -26.43 -17.64 11.72
C GLN A 494 -25.40 -17.80 10.61
N GLU A 495 -25.87 -18.07 9.39
CA GLU A 495 -25.02 -18.20 8.20
C GLU A 495 -25.48 -17.24 7.11
N ARG A 496 -24.51 -16.72 6.34
CA ARG A 496 -24.75 -15.89 5.18
C ARG A 496 -23.79 -16.29 4.05
N ILE A 497 -24.32 -16.58 2.86
CA ILE A 497 -23.52 -16.84 1.66
C ILE A 497 -23.72 -15.67 0.69
N LEU A 498 -22.63 -15.13 0.18
CA LEU A 498 -22.60 -14.10 -0.84
C LEU A 498 -21.69 -14.55 -1.97
N ASP A 499 -22.16 -14.42 -3.22
CA ASP A 499 -21.39 -14.82 -4.38
C ASP A 499 -21.45 -13.79 -5.49
N GLN A 500 -20.42 -13.77 -6.34
CA GLN A 500 -20.30 -12.84 -7.45
C GLN A 500 -19.48 -13.38 -8.62
N TRP A 501 -19.85 -12.96 -9.83
CA TRP A 501 -19.08 -13.13 -11.04
C TRP A 501 -18.35 -11.83 -11.41
N SER A 502 -17.10 -11.93 -11.81
CA SER A 502 -16.24 -10.79 -12.18
C SER A 502 -15.66 -10.99 -13.58
N PRO A 503 -16.42 -10.63 -14.65
CA PRO A 503 -15.89 -10.60 -16.01
C PRO A 503 -15.02 -9.37 -16.23
N LYS A 504 -14.02 -9.51 -17.13
CA LYS A 504 -13.14 -8.44 -17.60
C LYS A 504 -12.80 -8.65 -19.06
N LEU A 505 -12.83 -7.57 -19.84
CA LEU A 505 -12.31 -7.50 -21.20
C LEU A 505 -11.38 -6.29 -21.31
N THR A 506 -10.19 -6.51 -21.81
CA THR A 506 -9.23 -5.43 -22.09
C THR A 506 -8.67 -5.60 -23.49
N THR A 507 -8.58 -4.52 -24.25
CA THR A 507 -7.83 -4.47 -25.50
C THR A 507 -6.67 -3.49 -25.36
N SER A 508 -5.53 -3.82 -25.94
CA SER A 508 -4.36 -2.97 -25.95
C SER A 508 -3.82 -2.80 -27.35
N TRP A 509 -3.30 -1.61 -27.62
CA TRP A 509 -2.66 -1.26 -28.89
C TRP A 509 -1.33 -0.59 -28.65
N ARG A 510 -0.25 -1.23 -29.14
CA ARG A 510 1.10 -0.64 -29.17
C ARG A 510 1.16 0.37 -30.32
N ALA A 511 0.98 1.65 -29.98
CA ALA A 511 1.07 2.76 -30.94
C ALA A 511 2.55 3.13 -31.18
N GLY A 512 3.19 2.37 -32.03
CA GLY A 512 4.66 2.43 -32.23
C GLY A 512 5.43 1.74 -31.11
N ALA A 513 6.71 2.10 -30.98
CA ALA A 513 7.63 1.44 -30.03
C ALA A 513 7.57 2.05 -28.60
N GLN A 514 6.91 3.18 -28.44
CA GLN A 514 7.02 4.01 -27.22
C GLN A 514 5.71 4.16 -26.44
N SER A 515 4.58 3.77 -26.99
CA SER A 515 3.29 4.04 -26.39
C SER A 515 2.38 2.82 -26.43
N LEU A 516 1.71 2.54 -25.33
CA LEU A 516 0.62 1.58 -25.19
C LEU A 516 -0.67 2.35 -24.92
N LEU A 517 -1.67 2.11 -25.76
CA LEU A 517 -3.05 2.54 -25.53
C LEU A 517 -3.86 1.32 -25.11
N TYR A 518 -4.84 1.51 -24.23
CA TYR A 518 -5.72 0.42 -23.84
C TYR A 518 -7.15 0.90 -23.59
N ALA A 519 -8.10 -0.02 -23.75
CA ALA A 519 -9.47 0.12 -23.33
C ALA A 519 -9.86 -1.09 -22.49
N SER A 520 -10.58 -0.89 -21.40
CA SER A 520 -10.97 -1.96 -20.49
C SER A 520 -12.42 -1.80 -20.04
N ILE A 521 -13.12 -2.92 -19.97
CA ILE A 521 -14.43 -3.05 -19.31
C ILE A 521 -14.25 -4.14 -18.25
N ALA A 522 -14.55 -3.82 -16.99
CA ALA A 522 -14.37 -4.75 -15.90
C ALA A 522 -15.48 -4.59 -14.85
N HIS A 523 -15.95 -5.72 -14.33
CA HIS A 523 -16.83 -5.79 -13.18
C HIS A 523 -16.01 -6.00 -11.90
N GLY A 524 -16.40 -5.30 -10.84
CA GLY A 524 -15.81 -5.43 -9.51
C GLY A 524 -16.89 -5.54 -8.45
N PHE A 525 -16.53 -6.11 -7.30
CA PHE A 525 -17.44 -6.20 -6.17
C PHE A 525 -16.70 -6.03 -4.83
N GLU A 526 -17.47 -5.70 -3.80
CA GLU A 526 -17.03 -5.57 -2.41
C GLU A 526 -18.06 -6.25 -1.51
N VAL A 527 -17.64 -7.24 -0.74
CA VAL A 527 -18.52 -7.91 0.24
C VAL A 527 -18.67 -7.05 1.51
N PRO A 528 -19.79 -7.13 2.25
CA PRO A 528 -19.90 -6.51 3.57
C PRO A 528 -18.87 -7.11 4.54
N ALA A 529 -18.31 -6.27 5.42
CA ALA A 529 -17.44 -6.72 6.49
C ALA A 529 -18.24 -7.39 7.64
N PHE A 530 -17.57 -8.16 8.51
CA PHE A 530 -18.21 -8.77 9.68
C PHE A 530 -19.06 -7.77 10.47
N GLY A 531 -18.49 -6.61 10.82
CA GLY A 531 -19.18 -5.59 11.60
C GLY A 531 -20.30 -4.85 10.84
N GLU A 532 -20.40 -5.02 9.52
CA GLU A 532 -21.51 -4.51 8.70
C GLU A 532 -22.64 -5.53 8.63
N LEU A 533 -22.32 -6.81 8.62
CA LEU A 533 -23.29 -7.91 8.65
C LEU A 533 -23.90 -8.10 10.07
N SER A 534 -23.10 -7.95 11.10
CA SER A 534 -23.52 -8.05 12.50
C SER A 534 -23.00 -6.86 13.31
N PRO A 535 -23.68 -5.69 13.25
CA PRO A 535 -23.11 -4.42 13.72
C PRO A 535 -23.02 -4.26 15.24
N GLY A 536 -23.55 -5.18 16.03
CA GLY A 536 -23.47 -5.08 17.48
C GLY A 536 -23.94 -6.31 18.25
N PRO A 537 -23.64 -6.35 19.55
CA PRO A 537 -24.08 -7.42 20.42
C PRO A 537 -25.61 -7.58 20.42
N GLY A 538 -26.09 -8.78 20.11
CA GLY A 538 -27.52 -9.09 20.09
C GLY A 538 -28.27 -8.65 18.83
N ALA A 539 -27.61 -7.97 17.90
CA ALA A 539 -28.19 -7.67 16.60
C ALA A 539 -28.26 -8.93 15.73
N PRO A 540 -29.41 -9.19 15.06
CA PRO A 540 -29.47 -10.25 14.07
C PRO A 540 -28.53 -9.91 12.89
N VAL A 541 -28.03 -10.95 12.19
CA VAL A 541 -27.29 -10.75 10.94
C VAL A 541 -28.19 -10.06 9.93
N ASN A 542 -27.66 -9.02 9.28
CA ASN A 542 -28.37 -8.29 8.23
C ASN A 542 -28.48 -9.15 6.98
N ALA A 543 -29.55 -9.92 6.86
CA ALA A 543 -29.82 -10.81 5.75
C ALA A 543 -30.11 -10.08 4.43
N GLN A 544 -30.43 -8.78 4.47
CA GLN A 544 -30.75 -7.99 3.29
C GLN A 544 -29.51 -7.36 2.63
N LEU A 545 -28.42 -7.25 3.37
CA LEU A 545 -27.20 -6.62 2.86
C LEU A 545 -26.56 -7.48 1.77
N GLN A 546 -26.37 -6.88 0.60
CA GLN A 546 -25.78 -7.50 -0.60
C GLN A 546 -24.38 -6.92 -0.85
N PRO A 547 -23.54 -7.59 -1.64
CA PRO A 547 -22.30 -7.01 -2.10
C PRO A 547 -22.54 -5.71 -2.87
N LYS A 548 -21.70 -4.71 -2.64
CA LYS A 548 -21.59 -3.57 -3.54
C LYS A 548 -20.91 -4.00 -4.83
N THR A 549 -21.43 -3.59 -5.98
CA THR A 549 -20.89 -3.95 -7.29
C THR A 549 -20.63 -2.71 -8.14
N LEU A 550 -19.73 -2.84 -9.11
CA LEU A 550 -19.49 -1.77 -10.07
C LEU A 550 -19.08 -2.30 -11.43
N TRP A 551 -19.49 -1.57 -12.49
CA TRP A 551 -18.94 -1.68 -13.84
C TRP A 551 -18.05 -0.49 -14.13
N ASN A 552 -16.79 -0.77 -14.50
CA ASN A 552 -15.82 0.25 -14.86
C ASN A 552 -15.46 0.18 -16.34
N TYR A 553 -15.52 1.33 -16.99
CA TYR A 553 -15.13 1.55 -18.38
C TYR A 553 -13.92 2.48 -18.36
N GLU A 554 -12.82 2.08 -18.93
CA GLU A 554 -11.56 2.81 -18.82
C GLU A 554 -10.84 2.88 -20.17
N LEU A 555 -10.31 4.06 -20.48
CA LEU A 555 -9.36 4.28 -21.55
C LEU A 555 -8.07 4.80 -20.95
N GLY A 556 -6.94 4.27 -21.38
CA GLY A 556 -5.66 4.72 -20.88
C GLY A 556 -4.56 4.71 -21.93
N ALA A 557 -3.52 5.47 -21.61
CA ALA A 557 -2.34 5.62 -22.43
C ALA A 557 -1.11 5.70 -21.54
N ARG A 558 -0.07 4.95 -21.87
CA ARG A 558 1.20 5.05 -21.18
C ARG A 558 2.35 4.96 -22.17
N GLY A 559 3.47 5.55 -21.80
CA GLY A 559 4.63 5.50 -22.66
C GLY A 559 5.67 6.55 -22.38
N SER A 560 6.44 6.86 -23.42
CA SER A 560 7.45 7.92 -23.36
C SER A 560 7.41 8.82 -24.59
N ILE A 561 7.78 10.09 -24.39
CA ILE A 561 7.98 11.07 -25.45
C ILE A 561 9.49 11.32 -25.55
N GLY A 562 10.09 10.81 -26.59
CA GLY A 562 11.56 10.80 -26.73
C GLY A 562 12.23 10.05 -25.57
N THR A 563 13.35 10.59 -25.09
CA THR A 563 14.16 9.99 -24.01
C THR A 563 14.03 10.73 -22.67
N LYS A 564 13.11 11.67 -22.56
CA LYS A 564 13.05 12.57 -21.39
C LYS A 564 11.73 12.56 -20.66
N VAL A 565 10.63 12.19 -21.28
CA VAL A 565 9.31 12.28 -20.67
C VAL A 565 8.68 10.91 -20.60
N LEU A 566 8.29 10.48 -19.40
CA LEU A 566 7.44 9.33 -19.15
C LEU A 566 6.04 9.83 -18.82
N TYR A 567 5.01 9.17 -19.31
CA TYR A 567 3.63 9.51 -18.99
C TYR A 567 2.76 8.27 -18.76
N ASP A 568 1.76 8.45 -17.92
CA ASP A 568 0.64 7.54 -17.69
C ASP A 568 -0.63 8.40 -17.56
N ALA A 569 -1.65 8.06 -18.32
CA ALA A 569 -2.91 8.79 -18.32
C ALA A 569 -4.07 7.79 -18.40
N SER A 570 -5.10 7.99 -17.62
CA SER A 570 -6.34 7.23 -17.73
C SER A 570 -7.56 8.11 -17.50
N VAL A 571 -8.63 7.82 -18.20
CA VAL A 571 -9.96 8.33 -17.96
C VAL A 571 -10.87 7.13 -17.73
N PHE A 572 -11.73 7.24 -16.72
CA PHE A 572 -12.65 6.16 -16.38
C PHE A 572 -14.06 6.68 -16.06
N TYR A 573 -15.00 5.79 -16.27
CA TYR A 573 -16.39 5.91 -15.86
C TYR A 573 -16.76 4.65 -15.11
N ALA A 574 -17.22 4.77 -13.87
CA ALA A 574 -17.70 3.63 -13.10
C ALA A 574 -19.15 3.86 -12.65
N ASP A 575 -19.98 2.86 -12.89
CA ASP A 575 -21.37 2.77 -12.46
C ASP A 575 -21.41 1.83 -11.23
N VAL A 576 -21.75 2.38 -10.09
CA VAL A 576 -21.70 1.69 -8.78
C VAL A 576 -23.10 1.45 -8.27
N THR A 577 -23.36 0.24 -7.82
CA THR A 577 -24.67 -0.16 -7.28
C THR A 577 -24.51 -0.77 -5.89
N GLY A 578 -25.43 -0.45 -4.98
CA GLY A 578 -25.47 -1.03 -3.64
C GLY A 578 -24.42 -0.45 -2.70
N GLU A 579 -24.15 0.87 -2.76
CA GLU A 579 -23.29 1.55 -1.79
C GLU A 579 -23.72 1.23 -0.36
N PHE A 580 -22.76 0.95 0.51
CA PHE A 580 -23.02 0.73 1.94
C PHE A 580 -23.25 2.07 2.63
N VAL A 581 -24.45 2.27 3.14
CA VAL A 581 -24.84 3.50 3.83
C VAL A 581 -25.33 3.15 5.23
N PRO A 582 -24.81 3.82 6.27
CA PRO A 582 -25.32 3.61 7.62
C PRO A 582 -26.76 4.13 7.75
N ARG A 583 -27.66 3.29 8.28
CA ARG A 583 -29.02 3.65 8.64
C ARG A 583 -29.22 3.37 10.13
N THR A 584 -29.88 4.28 10.83
CA THR A 584 -30.20 4.06 12.24
C THR A 584 -31.56 3.38 12.40
N VAL A 585 -31.56 2.18 12.95
CA VAL A 585 -32.77 1.42 13.30
C VAL A 585 -32.72 1.09 14.78
N GLY A 586 -33.71 1.59 15.55
CA GLY A 586 -33.77 1.33 17.00
C GLY A 586 -32.55 1.85 17.79
N GLY A 587 -31.89 2.92 17.31
CA GLY A 587 -30.67 3.47 17.93
C GLY A 587 -29.38 2.78 17.57
N LEU A 588 -29.42 1.73 16.74
CA LEU A 588 -28.26 1.03 16.20
C LEU A 588 -27.99 1.47 14.75
N SER A 589 -26.72 1.68 14.41
CA SER A 589 -26.31 1.92 13.03
C SER A 589 -26.22 0.59 12.28
N VAL A 590 -27.17 0.34 11.40
CA VAL A 590 -27.28 -0.86 10.57
C VAL A 590 -26.98 -0.44 9.13
N PRO A 591 -25.94 -0.95 8.47
CA PRO A 591 -25.69 -0.63 7.06
C PRO A 591 -26.76 -1.24 6.15
N GLU A 592 -27.08 -0.52 5.10
CA GLU A 592 -27.96 -0.99 4.03
C GLU A 592 -27.36 -0.67 2.65
N ASN A 593 -27.81 -1.36 1.60
CA ASN A 593 -27.48 -1.03 0.22
C ASN A 593 -28.47 0.05 -0.26
N ALA A 594 -28.10 1.30 -0.08
CA ALA A 594 -29.06 2.39 -0.22
C ALA A 594 -28.90 3.25 -1.46
N SER A 595 -27.93 2.99 -2.36
CA SER A 595 -27.78 3.90 -3.50
C SER A 595 -27.01 3.35 -4.66
N SER A 596 -27.12 4.04 -5.79
CA SER A 596 -26.15 4.01 -6.87
C SER A 596 -25.30 5.27 -6.86
N SER A 597 -24.10 5.18 -7.42
CA SER A 597 -23.23 6.32 -7.66
C SER A 597 -22.56 6.20 -9.02
N ARG A 598 -22.23 7.36 -9.60
CA ARG A 598 -21.47 7.46 -10.84
C ARG A 598 -20.14 8.12 -10.56
N ASN A 599 -19.06 7.43 -10.86
CA ASN A 599 -17.71 7.92 -10.61
C ASN A 599 -16.99 8.16 -11.95
N ILE A 600 -16.78 9.42 -12.31
CA ILE A 600 -15.99 9.83 -13.48
C ILE A 600 -14.67 10.38 -13.00
N GLY A 601 -13.55 9.94 -13.58
CA GLY A 601 -12.24 10.44 -13.19
C GLY A 601 -11.24 10.54 -14.33
N LEU A 602 -10.28 11.45 -14.13
CA LEU A 602 -9.08 11.59 -14.95
C LEU A 602 -7.86 11.48 -14.05
N GLU A 603 -6.94 10.62 -14.41
CA GLU A 603 -5.70 10.38 -13.69
C GLU A 603 -4.52 10.61 -14.63
N LEU A 604 -3.59 11.46 -14.24
CA LEU A 604 -2.40 11.78 -15.01
C LEU A 604 -1.16 11.63 -14.15
N ALA A 605 -0.11 11.06 -14.71
CA ALA A 605 1.23 11.06 -14.14
C ALA A 605 2.24 11.37 -15.23
N ALA A 606 3.22 12.19 -14.92
CA ALA A 606 4.33 12.49 -15.80
C ALA A 606 5.63 12.60 -15.01
N THR A 607 6.71 12.09 -15.60
CA THR A 607 8.08 12.29 -15.10
C THR A 607 8.93 12.83 -16.22
N VAL A 608 9.59 13.96 -15.97
CA VAL A 608 10.48 14.64 -16.91
C VAL A 608 11.91 14.56 -16.38
N LEU A 609 12.77 13.92 -17.11
CA LEU A 609 14.23 13.93 -16.90
C LEU A 609 14.79 15.25 -17.46
N ALA A 610 14.60 16.33 -16.70
CA ALA A 610 14.88 17.69 -17.17
C ALA A 610 16.36 17.86 -17.49
N THR A 611 17.22 17.39 -16.60
CA THR A 611 18.68 17.36 -16.78
C THR A 611 19.26 16.06 -16.20
N SER A 612 20.57 15.88 -16.27
CA SER A 612 21.26 14.74 -15.64
C SER A 612 21.19 14.75 -14.09
N TRP A 613 20.90 15.90 -13.50
CA TRP A 613 20.88 16.10 -12.06
C TRP A 613 19.50 16.51 -11.51
N LEU A 614 18.47 16.66 -12.38
CA LEU A 614 17.12 17.10 -11.99
C LEU A 614 16.05 16.26 -12.67
N ASP A 615 15.26 15.56 -11.88
CA ASP A 615 14.04 14.88 -12.28
C ASP A 615 12.82 15.62 -11.72
N LEU A 616 11.81 15.83 -12.55
CA LEU A 616 10.54 16.46 -12.17
C LEU A 616 9.42 15.45 -12.38
N SER A 617 8.60 15.23 -11.37
CA SER A 617 7.44 14.34 -11.45
C SER A 617 6.19 15.09 -11.01
N ALA A 618 5.07 14.80 -11.65
CA ALA A 618 3.77 15.33 -11.25
C ALA A 618 2.68 14.30 -11.45
N THR A 619 1.71 14.30 -10.55
CA THR A 619 0.48 13.52 -10.66
C THR A 619 -0.71 14.42 -10.45
N TYR A 620 -1.76 14.20 -11.23
CA TYR A 620 -3.02 14.92 -11.10
C TYR A 620 -4.18 13.94 -11.15
N THR A 621 -5.17 14.17 -10.29
CA THR A 621 -6.41 13.41 -10.26
C THR A 621 -7.59 14.36 -10.26
N TYR A 622 -8.52 14.16 -11.18
CA TYR A 622 -9.85 14.76 -11.16
C TYR A 622 -10.89 13.69 -10.85
N SER A 623 -11.83 13.98 -9.93
CA SER A 623 -12.87 13.07 -9.47
C SER A 623 -14.23 13.78 -9.45
N ASP A 624 -15.12 13.41 -10.36
CA ASP A 624 -16.53 13.82 -10.36
C ASP A 624 -17.38 12.59 -9.96
N PHE A 625 -17.43 12.31 -8.67
CA PHE A 625 -18.15 11.19 -8.10
C PHE A 625 -19.46 11.68 -7.52
N ARG A 626 -20.58 11.17 -8.01
CA ARG A 626 -21.91 11.67 -7.69
C ARG A 626 -22.83 10.57 -7.20
N LEU A 627 -23.58 10.90 -6.16
CA LEU A 627 -24.71 10.10 -5.72
C LEU A 627 -25.79 10.11 -6.79
N LEU A 628 -26.35 8.93 -7.07
CA LEU A 628 -27.52 8.75 -7.91
C LEU A 628 -28.54 7.92 -7.12
N ASP A 629 -29.82 8.23 -7.24
CA ASP A 629 -30.89 7.49 -6.56
C ASP A 629 -30.60 7.29 -5.05
N PHE A 630 -30.20 8.39 -4.38
CA PHE A 630 -29.80 8.38 -2.97
C PHE A 630 -30.73 9.22 -2.11
N THR A 631 -31.49 8.54 -1.27
CA THR A 631 -32.33 9.14 -0.24
C THR A 631 -31.83 8.75 1.14
N SER A 632 -31.70 9.69 2.06
CA SER A 632 -31.32 9.43 3.45
C SER A 632 -32.29 10.07 4.41
N SER A 633 -32.51 9.37 5.52
CA SER A 633 -33.36 9.84 6.61
C SER A 633 -32.58 10.78 7.51
N VAL A 634 -32.96 12.04 7.57
CA VAL A 634 -32.30 13.09 8.37
C VAL A 634 -33.12 13.39 9.61
N LEU A 635 -32.46 13.48 10.76
CA LEU A 635 -33.09 13.87 12.01
C LEU A 635 -33.28 15.38 12.07
N LEU A 636 -34.49 15.83 12.44
CA LEU A 636 -34.83 17.23 12.58
C LEU A 636 -34.77 17.71 14.05
N PRO A 637 -34.75 19.04 14.30
CA PRO A 637 -34.67 19.58 15.66
C PRO A 637 -35.79 19.11 16.63
N ASP A 638 -36.96 18.78 16.07
CA ASP A 638 -38.14 18.30 16.82
C ASP A 638 -38.15 16.78 17.05
N SER A 639 -37.02 16.11 16.78
CA SER A 639 -36.83 14.66 16.85
C SER A 639 -37.64 13.86 15.81
N THR A 640 -38.28 14.50 14.85
CA THR A 640 -38.87 13.82 13.71
C THR A 640 -37.79 13.51 12.67
N ARG A 641 -38.08 12.60 11.71
CA ARG A 641 -37.19 12.27 10.64
C ARG A 641 -37.81 12.67 9.28
N GLN A 642 -37.00 13.20 8.42
CA GLN A 642 -37.39 13.58 7.06
C GLN A 642 -36.51 12.84 6.06
N GLU A 643 -37.13 12.28 5.03
CA GLU A 643 -36.43 11.73 3.89
C GLU A 643 -35.98 12.89 2.98
N VAL A 644 -34.67 12.92 2.68
CA VAL A 644 -34.04 13.93 1.81
C VAL A 644 -33.35 13.24 0.67
N VAL A 645 -33.64 13.68 -0.56
CA VAL A 645 -33.02 13.19 -1.79
C VAL A 645 -31.74 13.97 -2.05
N TYR A 646 -30.65 13.27 -2.33
CA TYR A 646 -29.32 13.84 -2.57
C TYR A 646 -28.78 13.56 -3.98
N ASP A 647 -29.67 13.25 -4.93
CA ASP A 647 -29.29 12.90 -6.30
C ASP A 647 -28.51 14.02 -6.98
N GLY A 648 -27.44 13.64 -7.65
CA GLY A 648 -26.52 14.54 -8.35
C GLY A 648 -25.47 15.21 -7.47
N ASN A 649 -25.54 15.08 -6.14
CA ASN A 649 -24.53 15.62 -5.22
C ASN A 649 -23.22 14.84 -5.28
N LEU A 650 -22.12 15.53 -5.00
CA LEU A 650 -20.80 14.92 -4.94
C LEU A 650 -20.70 13.97 -3.76
N LEU A 651 -19.97 12.87 -3.95
CA LEU A 651 -19.69 11.90 -2.91
C LEU A 651 -18.81 12.54 -1.81
N PRO A 652 -19.27 12.57 -0.54
CA PRO A 652 -18.48 13.13 0.55
C PRO A 652 -17.18 12.37 0.79
N GLY A 653 -16.16 13.07 1.34
CA GLY A 653 -14.86 12.50 1.65
C GLY A 653 -13.89 12.43 0.46
N VAL A 654 -14.32 12.82 -0.75
CA VAL A 654 -13.50 12.78 -1.96
C VAL A 654 -13.22 14.20 -2.47
N PRO A 655 -11.94 14.64 -2.54
CA PRO A 655 -11.60 15.90 -3.20
C PRO A 655 -11.77 15.77 -4.72
N GLN A 656 -12.36 16.79 -5.35
CA GLN A 656 -12.52 16.80 -6.81
C GLN A 656 -11.18 16.91 -7.55
N HIS A 657 -10.21 17.63 -6.97
CA HIS A 657 -8.92 17.85 -7.58
C HIS A 657 -7.80 17.53 -6.59
N ARG A 658 -6.81 16.77 -7.04
CA ARG A 658 -5.54 16.54 -6.32
C ARG A 658 -4.37 16.72 -7.27
N LEU A 659 -3.36 17.41 -6.81
CA LEU A 659 -2.09 17.61 -7.51
C LEU A 659 -0.95 17.28 -6.55
N THR A 660 -0.03 16.44 -6.99
CA THR A 660 1.24 16.24 -6.30
C THR A 660 2.37 16.44 -7.30
N ALA A 661 3.37 17.24 -6.95
CA ALA A 661 4.54 17.49 -7.77
C ALA A 661 5.80 17.28 -6.94
N GLU A 662 6.83 16.69 -7.53
CA GLU A 662 8.11 16.44 -6.87
C GLU A 662 9.26 16.84 -7.79
N ALA A 663 10.24 17.53 -7.23
CA ALA A 663 11.52 17.80 -7.86
C ALA A 663 12.61 17.08 -7.08
N VAL A 664 13.35 16.19 -7.75
CA VAL A 664 14.47 15.46 -7.17
C VAL A 664 15.75 15.92 -7.83
N THR A 665 16.68 16.46 -7.05
CA THR A 665 17.96 16.97 -7.54
C THR A 665 19.14 16.23 -6.92
N ARG A 666 20.19 16.07 -7.69
CA ARG A 666 21.46 15.42 -7.30
C ARG A 666 22.62 16.38 -7.57
N PRO A 667 22.74 17.46 -6.72
CA PRO A 667 23.78 18.48 -6.94
C PRO A 667 25.19 17.94 -6.74
N LEU A 668 25.34 16.91 -5.93
CA LEU A 668 26.59 16.18 -5.69
C LEU A 668 26.31 14.68 -5.84
N ARG A 669 27.35 13.88 -6.14
CA ARG A 669 27.22 12.41 -6.26
C ARG A 669 26.64 11.75 -5.02
N ALA A 670 27.01 12.27 -3.86
CA ALA A 670 26.61 11.74 -2.55
C ALA A 670 25.30 12.36 -2.03
N LEU A 671 24.77 13.42 -2.65
CA LEU A 671 23.65 14.19 -2.11
C LEU A 671 22.45 14.14 -3.06
N THR A 672 21.35 13.64 -2.56
CA THR A 672 20.03 13.73 -3.21
C THR A 672 19.13 14.63 -2.37
N LEU A 673 18.45 15.58 -3.00
CA LEU A 673 17.46 16.45 -2.36
C LEU A 673 16.14 16.31 -3.11
N GLY A 674 15.05 16.28 -2.36
CA GLY A 674 13.68 16.23 -2.90
C GLY A 674 12.85 17.36 -2.32
N LEU A 675 12.08 18.00 -3.17
CA LEU A 675 11.02 18.96 -2.81
C LEU A 675 9.71 18.41 -3.35
N ARG A 676 8.73 18.19 -2.47
CA ARG A 676 7.39 17.74 -2.83
C ARG A 676 6.37 18.80 -2.47
N PHE A 677 5.46 19.03 -3.38
CA PHE A 677 4.29 19.88 -3.23
C PHE A 677 3.03 19.03 -3.38
N GLU A 678 2.10 19.13 -2.47
CA GLU A 678 0.80 18.46 -2.49
C GLU A 678 -0.31 19.49 -2.36
N TRP A 679 -1.30 19.43 -3.25
CA TRP A 679 -2.48 20.27 -3.18
C TRP A 679 -3.75 19.41 -3.40
N GLN A 680 -4.80 19.75 -2.66
CA GLN A 680 -6.14 19.22 -2.89
C GLN A 680 -7.19 20.32 -2.76
N SER A 681 -8.30 20.16 -3.50
CA SER A 681 -9.46 21.03 -3.40
C SER A 681 -10.26 20.78 -2.12
N LEU A 682 -11.29 21.60 -1.90
CA LEU A 682 -12.29 21.42 -0.85
C LEU A 682 -12.88 19.99 -0.87
N VAL A 683 -13.21 19.44 0.33
CA VAL A 683 -13.85 18.16 0.51
C VAL A 683 -15.14 18.35 1.30
N TYR A 684 -16.27 17.95 0.72
CA TYR A 684 -17.54 17.92 1.41
C TYR A 684 -17.58 16.80 2.46
N VAL A 685 -18.21 17.05 3.60
CA VAL A 685 -18.26 16.10 4.72
C VAL A 685 -19.63 15.44 4.88
N GLU A 686 -20.65 15.98 4.20
CA GLU A 686 -22.03 15.47 4.26
C GLU A 686 -22.67 15.41 2.84
N ASN A 687 -23.78 14.69 2.72
CA ASN A 687 -24.40 14.35 1.44
C ASN A 687 -25.04 15.54 0.72
N GLY A 688 -25.40 16.61 1.44
CA GLY A 688 -26.03 17.83 0.87
C GLY A 688 -25.02 18.74 0.19
N ASN A 689 -23.72 18.47 0.27
CA ASN A 689 -22.63 19.29 -0.28
C ASN A 689 -22.64 20.74 0.24
N GLN A 690 -23.08 20.95 1.44
CA GLN A 690 -23.00 22.24 2.09
C GLN A 690 -21.57 22.50 2.60
N GLN A 691 -21.12 23.75 2.56
CA GLN A 691 -19.80 24.10 3.08
C GLN A 691 -19.79 24.16 4.61
N GLU A 692 -20.90 24.55 5.19
CA GLU A 692 -21.13 24.57 6.64
C GLU A 692 -22.61 24.39 6.95
N GLY A 693 -22.91 23.86 8.15
CA GLY A 693 -24.27 23.60 8.57
C GLY A 693 -24.34 22.91 9.93
N VAL A 694 -25.47 22.32 10.19
CA VAL A 694 -25.75 21.57 11.44
C VAL A 694 -26.37 20.22 11.10
N ILE A 695 -25.83 19.15 11.66
CA ILE A 695 -26.44 17.82 11.68
C ILE A 695 -27.06 17.62 13.09
N TYR A 696 -28.33 17.24 13.14
CA TYR A 696 -28.98 16.89 14.39
C TYR A 696 -28.76 15.41 14.67
N VAL A 697 -28.25 15.11 15.86
CA VAL A 697 -27.99 13.73 16.30
C VAL A 697 -28.88 13.37 17.49
N PRO A 698 -29.26 12.10 17.67
CA PRO A 698 -30.04 11.68 18.84
C PRO A 698 -29.32 12.00 20.16
N SER A 699 -30.04 12.54 21.11
CA SER A 699 -29.60 12.78 22.49
C SER A 699 -30.40 11.94 23.48
N THR A 700 -29.70 11.32 24.41
CA THR A 700 -30.34 10.54 25.47
C THR A 700 -30.50 11.33 26.79
N GLN A 701 -29.73 12.41 26.94
CA GLN A 701 -29.76 13.25 28.17
C GLN A 701 -29.53 14.74 27.84
N PRO A 702 -30.56 15.57 27.81
CA PRO A 702 -31.99 15.19 27.83
C PRO A 702 -32.44 14.46 26.57
N PRO A 703 -33.48 13.65 26.60
CA PRO A 703 -34.04 13.04 25.41
C PRO A 703 -34.42 14.10 24.36
N GLY A 704 -34.03 13.86 23.09
CA GLY A 704 -34.28 14.81 22.01
C GLY A 704 -33.19 14.77 20.96
N THR A 705 -32.79 15.94 20.51
CA THR A 705 -31.72 16.10 19.53
C THR A 705 -30.63 17.05 20.01
N THR A 706 -29.40 16.78 19.60
CA THR A 706 -28.27 17.69 19.81
C THR A 706 -27.79 18.21 18.45
N PRO A 707 -27.67 19.54 18.25
CA PRO A 707 -27.10 20.10 17.06
C PRO A 707 -25.57 19.92 17.04
N VAL A 708 -25.04 19.33 15.98
CA VAL A 708 -23.60 19.17 15.75
C VAL A 708 -23.23 20.02 14.54
N PRO A 709 -22.54 21.15 14.72
CA PRO A 709 -22.05 21.97 13.63
C PRO A 709 -21.03 21.20 12.79
N PHE A 710 -21.02 21.44 11.50
CA PHE A 710 -20.01 20.93 10.59
C PHE A 710 -19.52 22.00 9.61
N ARG A 711 -18.32 21.81 9.11
CA ARG A 711 -17.71 22.59 8.02
C ARG A 711 -17.00 21.65 7.07
N SER A 712 -17.16 21.86 5.77
CA SER A 712 -16.38 21.16 4.74
C SER A 712 -14.89 21.39 4.92
N VAL A 713 -14.07 20.38 4.62
CA VAL A 713 -12.61 20.49 4.73
C VAL A 713 -12.10 21.43 3.65
N PRO A 714 -11.46 22.56 4.00
CA PRO A 714 -10.99 23.54 3.01
C PRO A 714 -9.87 22.97 2.14
N ALA A 715 -9.67 23.57 0.98
CA ALA A 715 -8.52 23.30 0.13
C ALA A 715 -7.22 23.51 0.90
N ARG A 716 -6.22 22.64 0.64
CA ARG A 716 -4.93 22.71 1.34
C ARG A 716 -3.76 22.53 0.39
N ALA A 717 -2.63 23.12 0.78
CA ALA A 717 -1.33 22.89 0.15
C ALA A 717 -0.30 22.54 1.22
N LEU A 718 0.48 21.49 0.97
CA LEU A 718 1.55 21.03 1.86
C LEU A 718 2.85 20.97 1.07
N VAL A 719 3.95 21.26 1.74
CA VAL A 719 5.30 21.18 1.17
C VAL A 719 6.15 20.28 2.06
N GLN A 720 6.88 19.37 1.43
CA GLN A 720 7.83 18.48 2.07
C GLN A 720 9.21 18.65 1.47
N LEU A 721 10.24 18.63 2.31
CA LEU A 721 11.64 18.53 1.93
C LEU A 721 12.20 17.19 2.38
N ASN A 722 13.02 16.57 1.58
CA ASN A 722 13.81 15.42 1.98
C ASN A 722 15.24 15.55 1.45
N GLY A 723 16.18 15.02 2.19
CA GLY A 723 17.59 15.01 1.84
C GLY A 723 18.23 13.70 2.25
N GLN A 724 19.09 13.18 1.38
CA GLN A 724 19.88 11.97 1.63
C GLN A 724 21.33 12.24 1.23
N TYR A 725 22.24 11.96 2.15
CA TYR A 725 23.67 12.03 1.90
C TYR A 725 24.32 10.66 2.16
N GLN A 726 25.01 10.10 1.17
CA GLN A 726 25.64 8.79 1.24
C GLN A 726 27.17 8.95 1.19
N ALA A 727 27.87 8.59 2.26
CA ALA A 727 29.32 8.62 2.38
C ALA A 727 29.86 7.21 2.66
N GLY A 728 30.21 6.47 1.61
CA GLY A 728 30.65 5.07 1.77
C GLY A 728 29.55 4.23 2.43
N PRO A 729 29.86 3.55 3.57
CA PRO A 729 28.89 2.73 4.28
C PRO A 729 27.87 3.53 5.10
N VAL A 730 28.03 4.84 5.23
CA VAL A 730 27.19 5.70 6.06
C VAL A 730 26.23 6.50 5.20
N GLY A 731 24.93 6.37 5.45
CA GLY A 731 23.86 7.19 4.91
C GLY A 731 23.27 8.10 5.99
N ILE A 732 22.98 9.35 5.65
CA ILE A 732 22.29 10.31 6.53
C ILE A 732 21.04 10.77 5.80
N PHE A 733 19.90 10.78 6.50
CA PHE A 733 18.61 11.16 5.98
C PHE A 733 18.03 12.30 6.79
N ALA A 734 17.35 13.22 6.12
CA ALA A 734 16.57 14.27 6.77
C ALA A 734 15.26 14.45 6.02
N THR A 735 14.16 14.58 6.74
CA THR A 735 12.85 14.86 6.17
C THR A 735 12.17 15.95 6.98
N VAL A 736 11.55 16.90 6.28
CA VAL A 736 10.69 17.93 6.87
C VAL A 736 9.36 17.87 6.13
N GLU A 737 8.33 17.37 6.79
CA GLU A 737 6.95 17.36 6.26
C GLU A 737 6.19 18.59 6.75
N ASN A 738 5.23 19.03 5.95
CA ASN A 738 4.44 20.21 6.24
C ASN A 738 5.34 21.41 6.66
N LEU A 739 6.26 21.75 5.78
CA LEU A 739 7.34 22.74 6.01
C LEU A 739 6.83 24.08 6.58
N PHE A 740 5.63 24.49 6.19
CA PHE A 740 5.05 25.78 6.60
C PHE A 740 4.11 25.67 7.80
N GLY A 741 3.99 24.50 8.43
CA GLY A 741 3.13 24.29 9.60
C GLY A 741 1.64 24.52 9.32
N THR A 742 1.20 24.25 8.09
CA THR A 742 -0.21 24.41 7.69
C THR A 742 -1.10 23.53 8.58
N ARG A 743 -2.07 24.15 9.25
CA ARG A 743 -3.12 23.41 9.97
C ARG A 743 -4.09 22.83 8.96
N TYR A 744 -4.38 21.53 9.05
CA TYR A 744 -5.27 20.86 8.12
C TYR A 744 -5.95 19.64 8.73
N THR A 745 -7.07 19.25 8.15
CA THR A 745 -7.74 17.99 8.42
C THR A 745 -7.17 16.92 7.48
N ALA A 746 -6.63 15.85 8.04
CA ALA A 746 -6.07 14.74 7.28
C ALA A 746 -7.18 13.82 6.75
N ASN A 747 -8.18 13.55 7.59
CA ASN A 747 -9.33 12.71 7.25
C ASN A 747 -10.60 13.26 7.92
N VAL A 748 -11.75 12.93 7.36
CA VAL A 748 -13.06 13.31 7.89
C VAL A 748 -14.03 12.14 7.78
N VAL A 749 -14.82 11.94 8.81
CA VAL A 749 -15.91 10.97 8.85
C VAL A 749 -17.22 11.71 9.00
N GLY A 750 -18.02 11.71 7.94
CA GLY A 750 -19.38 12.25 7.94
C GLY A 750 -20.41 11.14 8.15
N ASN A 751 -21.34 11.35 9.05
CA ASN A 751 -22.44 10.42 9.30
C ASN A 751 -23.70 11.23 9.69
N SER A 752 -24.80 10.99 8.97
CA SER A 752 -26.08 11.69 9.21
C SER A 752 -26.65 11.51 10.61
N ASP A 753 -26.28 10.43 11.31
CA ASP A 753 -26.82 10.10 12.62
C ASP A 753 -25.86 10.38 13.78
N LEU A 754 -24.57 10.58 13.50
CA LEU A 754 -23.53 10.84 14.51
C LEU A 754 -22.89 12.22 14.36
N GLY A 755 -23.12 12.91 13.25
CA GLY A 755 -22.50 14.18 12.92
C GLY A 755 -21.23 14.05 12.07
N ALA A 756 -20.49 15.14 11.93
CA ALA A 756 -19.23 15.18 11.22
C ALA A 756 -18.06 15.23 12.22
N TYR A 757 -17.06 14.40 11.97
CA TYR A 757 -15.89 14.25 12.83
C TYR A 757 -14.62 14.42 12.02
N TYR A 758 -13.66 15.10 12.61
CA TYR A 758 -12.43 15.56 11.96
C TYR A 758 -11.21 14.92 12.62
N GLU A 759 -10.26 14.54 11.80
CA GLU A 759 -8.97 14.01 12.21
C GLU A 759 -7.90 14.98 11.71
N ALA A 760 -7.32 15.74 12.65
CA ALA A 760 -6.29 16.71 12.33
C ALA A 760 -5.06 16.04 11.75
N GLY A 761 -4.39 16.69 10.82
CA GLY A 761 -3.07 16.27 10.33
C GLY A 761 -1.95 16.87 11.18
N PRO A 762 -0.74 16.27 11.14
CA PRO A 762 0.41 16.77 11.88
C PRO A 762 0.82 18.18 11.42
N GLY A 763 1.31 18.99 12.34
CA GLY A 763 2.04 20.20 12.05
C GLY A 763 3.37 19.91 11.33
N THR A 764 4.35 20.80 11.45
CA THR A 764 5.67 20.54 10.90
C THR A 764 6.29 19.31 11.60
N TRP A 765 6.64 18.32 10.79
CA TRP A 765 7.33 17.10 11.26
C TRP A 765 8.75 17.07 10.73
N VAL A 766 9.72 16.97 11.61
CA VAL A 766 11.14 16.84 11.26
C VAL A 766 11.63 15.47 11.70
N SER A 767 12.36 14.77 10.84
CA SER A 767 13.05 13.55 11.21
C SER A 767 14.48 13.52 10.63
N LEU A 768 15.38 12.91 11.40
CA LEU A 768 16.76 12.63 11.02
C LEU A 768 17.02 11.14 11.17
N GLY A 769 17.78 10.57 10.26
CA GLY A 769 18.15 9.17 10.31
C GLY A 769 19.59 8.92 9.88
N VAL A 770 20.17 7.87 10.42
CA VAL A 770 21.49 7.36 10.03
C VAL A 770 21.37 5.90 9.65
N ARG A 771 21.97 5.53 8.52
CA ARG A 771 22.09 4.14 8.04
C ARG A 771 23.55 3.75 8.01
N LEU A 772 23.85 2.58 8.56
CA LEU A 772 25.13 1.90 8.40
C LEU A 772 24.91 0.68 7.51
N SER A 773 25.67 0.59 6.42
CA SER A 773 25.60 -0.53 5.48
C SER A 773 26.88 -1.33 5.51
N ALA A 774 26.75 -2.64 5.70
CA ALA A 774 27.87 -3.57 5.59
C ALA A 774 27.60 -4.51 4.40
N TRP A 775 28.58 -4.62 3.51
CA TRP A 775 28.54 -5.53 2.38
C TRP A 775 29.37 -6.77 2.72
N PRO A 776 28.92 -7.97 2.44
CA PRO A 776 29.72 -9.15 2.67
C PRO A 776 30.99 -9.07 1.82
N LYS A 777 32.16 -9.23 2.47
CA LYS A 777 33.42 -9.37 1.77
C LYS A 777 33.46 -10.76 1.14
N GLY A 778 33.43 -10.87 -0.17
CA GLY A 778 33.75 -12.08 -0.91
C GLY A 778 32.63 -13.13 -0.98
N PHE A 779 31.53 -12.82 -1.62
CA PHE A 779 30.63 -13.82 -2.23
C PHE A 779 30.69 -13.72 -3.74
#